data_96a9d2b75869b3a339342610e6c391e0
#
_entry.id   96a9d2b75869b3a339342610e6c391e0
#
_cell.length_a   1.000
_cell.length_b   1.000
_cell.length_c   1.000
_cell.angle_alpha   90.00
_cell.angle_beta   90.00
_cell.angle_gamma   90.00
#
_symmetry.space_group_name_H-M   'P 1'
#
loop_
_entity.id
_entity.type
_entity.pdbx_description
1 polymer ?
#
loop_
_entity_poly.entity_id
_entity_poly.type
_entity_poly.pdbx_seq_one_letter_code
_entity_poly.pdbx_strand_id
1 'polypeptide(L)'
;MRILGFRAFLHSIGKSLVFLVFAILLLLSCRLINTARCSTTLESLPQPFVSSDGLLNCSVVVASSAGHGPCGGAHTMDVMGAIMIGGKFGLRANQGILGTTMDDSVSTYDYGTAKVYVRDNSSNLVVVGGPGVNQVTWYYNNLRNSTGDRALPVYFDKDQNGADIIRVAPSGHSYTIEYDGSGRVKTDYGTITLFHDDAHGRSVLILAGLGGSGTWASCKVMSTFESRSLEGNAAIVKYYDSDGDGLLDDVSVLEQVSGEFHLSADLSVLSLGLFSPLLLSKAKAVKNKVARSRMFLMTCLTLLLLTIVAQLASSIQVTSISSPEAYTFRDFSQPFVSPDGLLNCSIVVASSVGHGPCGGAHTMDVMGAIAIMGQFGVDAAGGEPISTLDDHLSYYNSSAGRVDFAPLSSNLVVVGGPGVNQVTWYYNNLRNSTGGRVLPVYFDKDQNGTDIIHVASSGHSYTIEYDGSGRVKTDYGTITLFHDDAHGVWVLLINGLGGLATNAASSLLTSYKNWGLFGGASIVRYVDSNGDGYLDNMTIVESVGVGKSIEVYWDSNCTSVVGSIQWGTLYAGESTNVTVYVRNEGESATILSLSASDWSPIEAANYLSINWNYSGFSVKPGDVVAIDLFLAVDLGVTGISDYAVDVNISSN
;
A
#
# COMPACT_ATOMS: atom_id res chain seq x y z
N MET A 1 53.66 22.40 58.82
CA MET A 1 52.29 22.79 58.46
C MET A 1 52.10 23.33 57.01
N ARG A 2 53.14 23.44 56.17
CA ARG A 2 53.03 23.95 54.78
C ARG A 2 52.91 22.87 53.69
N ILE A 3 53.16 21.59 53.98
CA ILE A 3 53.14 20.51 52.97
C ILE A 3 51.76 19.90 52.79
N LEU A 4 50.88 19.95 53.78
CA LEU A 4 49.50 19.42 53.67
C LEU A 4 48.57 20.29 52.79
N GLY A 5 48.79 21.63 52.79
CA GLY A 5 48.01 22.55 51.94
C GLY A 5 48.28 22.40 50.45
N PHE A 6 49.51 22.07 50.05
CA PHE A 6 49.91 21.93 48.66
C PHE A 6 49.34 20.61 48.04
N ARG A 7 49.29 19.52 48.80
CA ARG A 7 48.64 18.27 48.32
C ARG A 7 47.13 18.42 48.14
N ALA A 8 46.45 19.14 49.03
CA ALA A 8 45.00 19.39 48.92
C ALA A 8 44.70 20.31 47.71
N PHE A 9 45.59 21.30 47.43
CA PHE A 9 45.47 22.20 46.29
C PHE A 9 45.68 21.46 44.95
N LEU A 10 46.68 20.59 44.84
CA LEU A 10 46.92 19.76 43.66
C LEU A 10 45.82 18.73 43.42
N HIS A 11 45.20 18.19 44.50
CA HIS A 11 44.09 17.25 44.41
C HIS A 11 42.78 17.96 43.94
N SER A 12 42.58 19.23 44.34
CA SER A 12 41.45 20.06 43.87
C SER A 12 41.60 20.44 42.41
N ILE A 13 42.80 20.82 41.96
CA ILE A 13 43.09 21.13 40.57
C ILE A 13 42.92 19.90 39.67
N GLY A 14 43.36 18.71 40.12
CA GLY A 14 43.18 17.47 39.40
C GLY A 14 41.69 17.12 39.19
N LYS A 15 40.84 17.29 40.19
CA LYS A 15 39.41 17.06 40.09
C LYS A 15 38.72 18.05 39.10
N SER A 16 39.10 19.34 39.17
CA SER A 16 38.54 20.35 38.25
C SER A 16 39.01 20.11 36.82
N LEU A 17 40.24 19.66 36.59
CA LEU A 17 40.75 19.35 35.26
C LEU A 17 40.06 18.10 34.69
N VAL A 18 39.83 17.06 35.49
CA VAL A 18 39.08 15.85 35.10
C VAL A 18 37.62 16.21 34.74
N PHE A 19 36.99 17.08 35.51
CA PHE A 19 35.60 17.54 35.21
C PHE A 19 35.57 18.36 33.94
N LEU A 20 36.54 19.22 33.68
CA LEU A 20 36.64 19.99 32.45
C LEU A 20 36.89 19.11 31.23
N VAL A 21 37.78 18.11 31.33
CA VAL A 21 38.02 17.15 30.26
C VAL A 21 36.74 16.29 29.99
N PHE A 22 36.03 15.87 31.03
CA PHE A 22 34.77 15.12 30.89
C PHE A 22 33.68 16.01 30.25
N ALA A 23 33.54 17.25 30.65
CA ALA A 23 32.62 18.21 30.03
C ALA A 23 32.94 18.47 28.56
N ILE A 24 34.22 18.60 28.22
CA ILE A 24 34.70 18.77 26.83
C ILE A 24 34.43 17.48 26.02
N LEU A 25 34.65 16.29 26.58
CA LEU A 25 34.37 15.03 25.92
C LEU A 25 32.84 14.84 25.73
N LEU A 26 32.02 15.27 26.69
CA LEU A 26 30.56 15.25 26.58
C LEU A 26 30.07 16.24 25.50
N LEU A 27 30.64 17.43 25.45
CA LEU A 27 30.34 18.41 24.39
C LEU A 27 30.84 17.94 23.00
N LEU A 28 31.98 17.26 22.93
CA LEU A 28 32.49 16.66 21.69
C LEU A 28 31.63 15.45 21.26
N SER A 29 31.19 14.61 22.20
CA SER A 29 30.29 13.51 21.88
C SER A 29 28.89 14.02 21.46
N CYS A 30 28.36 15.06 22.10
CA CYS A 30 27.13 15.73 21.63
C CYS A 30 27.29 16.39 20.25
N ARG A 31 28.48 16.94 19.94
CA ARG A 31 28.77 17.44 18.58
C ARG A 31 28.95 16.31 17.56
N LEU A 32 29.60 15.22 17.91
CA LEU A 32 29.74 14.03 17.04
C LEU A 32 28.40 13.33 16.78
N ILE A 33 27.49 13.33 17.76
CA ILE A 33 26.11 12.82 17.57
C ILE A 33 25.30 13.78 16.67
N ASN A 34 25.55 15.09 16.76
CA ASN A 34 24.89 16.06 15.86
C ASN A 34 25.50 16.15 14.46
N THR A 35 26.72 15.63 14.22
CA THR A 35 27.36 15.66 12.89
C THR A 35 27.22 14.37 12.10
N ALA A 36 26.69 13.30 12.71
CA ALA A 36 26.20 12.11 11.99
C ALA A 36 24.78 12.34 11.44
N ARG A 37 24.48 13.56 10.94
CA ARG A 37 23.33 13.75 10.05
C ARG A 37 23.68 13.02 8.75
N CYS A 38 23.05 11.86 8.56
CA CYS A 38 23.07 11.19 7.28
C CYS A 38 22.50 12.20 6.26
N SER A 39 23.30 12.65 5.32
CA SER A 39 22.80 13.50 4.23
C SER A 39 21.75 12.66 3.49
N THR A 40 20.50 13.09 3.55
CA THR A 40 19.41 12.42 2.88
C THR A 40 19.51 12.72 1.40
N THR A 41 20.00 11.77 0.63
CA THR A 41 20.15 11.86 -0.83
C THR A 41 19.32 10.80 -1.53
N LEU A 42 19.11 10.95 -2.82
CA LEU A 42 18.32 10.01 -3.62
C LEU A 42 18.91 8.60 -3.63
N GLU A 43 20.24 8.47 -3.45
CA GLU A 43 20.92 7.18 -3.31
C GLU A 43 20.55 6.45 -2.00
N SER A 44 20.08 7.18 -0.98
CA SER A 44 19.72 6.60 0.33
C SER A 44 18.34 5.94 0.32
N LEU A 45 17.53 6.14 -0.72
CA LEU A 45 16.19 5.59 -0.80
C LEU A 45 16.17 4.06 -0.69
N PRO A 46 15.19 3.48 -0.01
CA PRO A 46 13.93 4.08 0.45
C PRO A 46 14.01 4.84 1.79
N GLN A 47 15.19 4.91 2.42
CA GLN A 47 15.33 5.66 3.69
C GLN A 47 15.26 7.17 3.44
N PRO A 48 14.62 7.93 4.37
CA PRO A 48 14.06 7.50 5.66
C PRO A 48 12.55 7.19 5.61
N PHE A 49 11.94 7.04 4.43
CA PHE A 49 10.51 6.78 4.24
C PHE A 49 10.12 5.34 4.60
N VAL A 50 11.04 4.42 4.43
CA VAL A 50 11.05 3.09 5.03
C VAL A 50 12.27 3.02 5.93
N SER A 51 12.08 2.72 7.21
CA SER A 51 13.17 2.62 8.18
C SER A 51 14.05 1.40 7.93
N SER A 52 15.21 1.33 8.57
CA SER A 52 16.17 0.23 8.40
C SER A 52 15.64 -1.12 8.88
N ASP A 53 14.63 -1.15 9.75
CA ASP A 53 13.91 -2.34 10.21
C ASP A 53 12.69 -2.68 9.34
N GLY A 54 12.48 -1.95 8.25
CA GLY A 54 11.44 -2.20 7.27
C GLY A 54 10.07 -1.61 7.63
N LEU A 55 9.97 -0.72 8.61
CA LEU A 55 8.72 -0.06 8.95
C LEU A 55 8.46 1.14 8.01
N LEU A 56 7.25 1.23 7.46
CA LEU A 56 6.77 2.44 6.77
C LEU A 56 6.75 3.63 7.73
N ASN A 57 7.44 4.70 7.35
CA ASN A 57 7.61 5.92 8.15
C ASN A 57 7.34 7.17 7.30
N CYS A 58 6.27 7.16 6.53
CA CYS A 58 5.88 8.30 5.71
C CYS A 58 4.38 8.38 5.50
N SER A 59 3.94 9.56 5.08
CA SER A 59 2.61 9.81 4.55
C SER A 59 2.71 10.35 3.13
N VAL A 60 1.90 9.81 2.22
CA VAL A 60 1.74 10.35 0.87
C VAL A 60 0.72 11.48 0.91
N VAL A 61 1.15 12.66 0.49
CA VAL A 61 0.33 13.88 0.46
C VAL A 61 -0.10 14.15 -0.98
N VAL A 62 -1.41 14.09 -1.21
CA VAL A 62 -2.02 14.41 -2.49
C VAL A 62 -2.83 15.70 -2.41
N ALA A 63 -2.98 16.38 -3.52
CA ALA A 63 -3.79 17.58 -3.57
C ALA A 63 -5.29 17.25 -3.54
N SER A 64 -6.09 18.16 -3.00
CA SER A 64 -7.55 18.09 -3.09
C SER A 64 -8.01 18.12 -4.56
N SER A 65 -9.08 17.40 -4.89
CA SER A 65 -9.71 17.44 -6.22
C SER A 65 -10.38 18.79 -6.52
N ALA A 66 -10.70 19.56 -5.48
CA ALA A 66 -11.24 20.92 -5.60
C ALA A 66 -10.14 21.97 -5.43
N GLY A 67 -10.24 23.08 -6.15
CA GLY A 67 -9.33 24.21 -5.96
C GLY A 67 -9.42 24.79 -4.55
N HIS A 68 -8.26 25.06 -3.94
CA HIS A 68 -8.18 25.54 -2.55
C HIS A 68 -6.95 26.43 -2.34
N GLY A 69 -7.09 27.47 -1.52
CA GLY A 69 -6.02 28.43 -1.28
C GLY A 69 -5.45 29.00 -2.59
N PRO A 70 -4.13 28.93 -2.81
CA PRO A 70 -3.48 29.37 -4.05
C PRO A 70 -3.48 28.32 -5.16
N CYS A 71 -4.02 27.11 -4.89
CA CYS A 71 -3.90 25.94 -5.75
C CYS A 71 -5.22 25.62 -6.48
N GLY A 72 -5.10 25.03 -7.68
CA GLY A 72 -6.19 24.34 -8.37
C GLY A 72 -6.44 22.94 -7.80
N GLY A 73 -7.31 22.19 -8.45
CA GLY A 73 -7.56 20.79 -8.11
C GLY A 73 -6.47 19.86 -8.64
N ALA A 74 -6.29 18.72 -7.97
CA ALA A 74 -5.37 17.68 -8.40
C ALA A 74 -5.69 17.14 -9.80
N HIS A 75 -4.65 16.85 -10.53
CA HIS A 75 -4.74 16.19 -11.84
C HIS A 75 -4.76 14.67 -11.66
N THR A 76 -5.48 13.96 -12.54
CA THR A 76 -5.56 12.49 -12.49
C THR A 76 -4.19 11.82 -12.59
N MET A 77 -3.26 12.39 -13.36
CA MET A 77 -1.89 11.88 -13.49
C MET A 77 -1.08 11.99 -12.19
N ASP A 78 -1.32 13.03 -11.37
CA ASP A 78 -0.72 13.15 -10.03
C ASP A 78 -1.17 11.98 -9.14
N VAL A 79 -2.45 11.63 -9.24
CA VAL A 79 -3.08 10.53 -8.51
C VAL A 79 -2.47 9.17 -8.87
N MET A 80 -2.38 8.87 -10.16
CA MET A 80 -1.78 7.63 -10.66
C MET A 80 -0.32 7.51 -10.20
N GLY A 81 0.42 8.62 -10.25
CA GLY A 81 1.77 8.69 -9.73
C GLY A 81 1.87 8.35 -8.24
N ALA A 82 0.97 8.93 -7.43
CA ALA A 82 0.93 8.68 -5.99
C ALA A 82 0.64 7.21 -5.64
N ILE A 83 -0.25 6.53 -6.39
CA ILE A 83 -0.55 5.11 -6.22
C ILE A 83 0.71 4.25 -6.47
N MET A 84 1.43 4.52 -7.56
CA MET A 84 2.68 3.80 -7.87
C MET A 84 3.73 3.96 -6.77
N ILE A 85 3.89 5.18 -6.24
CA ILE A 85 4.83 5.46 -5.15
C ILE A 85 4.41 4.78 -3.85
N GLY A 86 3.13 4.80 -3.52
CA GLY A 86 2.59 4.07 -2.37
C GLY A 86 2.92 2.58 -2.42
N GLY A 87 2.66 1.93 -3.55
CA GLY A 87 3.02 0.54 -3.78
C GLY A 87 4.53 0.28 -3.72
N LYS A 88 5.34 1.19 -4.28
CA LYS A 88 6.81 1.04 -4.26
C LYS A 88 7.39 1.09 -2.85
N PHE A 89 6.95 2.02 -2.01
CA PHE A 89 7.40 2.05 -0.62
C PHE A 89 6.85 0.87 0.18
N GLY A 90 5.61 0.43 -0.11
CA GLY A 90 5.07 -0.83 0.43
C GLY A 90 5.97 -2.03 0.12
N LEU A 91 6.39 -2.22 -1.14
CA LEU A 91 7.31 -3.29 -1.57
C LEU A 91 8.69 -3.25 -0.87
N ARG A 92 9.10 -2.11 -0.32
CA ARG A 92 10.36 -1.95 0.44
C ARG A 92 10.17 -2.04 1.95
N ALA A 93 8.93 -2.09 2.39
CA ALA A 93 8.57 -2.31 3.78
C ALA A 93 8.23 -3.79 4.01
N ASN A 94 8.31 -4.21 5.26
CA ASN A 94 7.85 -5.52 5.71
C ASN A 94 6.75 -5.40 6.78
N GLN A 95 6.44 -4.17 7.17
CA GLN A 95 5.42 -3.85 8.18
C GLN A 95 5.01 -2.37 8.14
N GLY A 96 3.88 -2.09 8.76
CA GLY A 96 3.31 -0.74 8.85
C GLY A 96 2.19 -0.52 7.84
N ILE A 97 1.50 0.59 8.00
CA ILE A 97 0.43 1.05 7.12
C ILE A 97 0.89 2.36 6.49
N LEU A 98 0.76 2.47 5.18
CA LEU A 98 1.08 3.70 4.47
C LEU A 98 0.07 4.78 4.84
N GLY A 99 0.56 5.89 5.41
CA GLY A 99 -0.27 7.07 5.63
C GLY A 99 -0.64 7.75 4.32
N THR A 100 -1.90 8.17 4.20
CA THR A 100 -2.37 9.00 3.08
C THR A 100 -3.08 10.22 3.64
N THR A 101 -2.87 11.39 3.05
CA THR A 101 -3.50 12.63 3.52
C THR A 101 -3.64 13.64 2.39
N MET A 102 -4.60 14.55 2.52
CA MET A 102 -4.72 15.70 1.63
C MET A 102 -3.78 16.82 2.06
N ASP A 103 -3.35 17.61 1.11
CA ASP A 103 -2.45 18.74 1.34
C ASP A 103 -3.07 19.82 2.26
N ASP A 104 -4.37 20.07 2.16
CA ASP A 104 -5.11 21.00 3.04
C ASP A 104 -5.32 20.42 4.47
N SER A 105 -5.17 19.12 4.67
CA SER A 105 -5.17 18.51 6.00
C SER A 105 -3.84 18.72 6.75
N VAL A 106 -2.72 18.85 6.02
CA VAL A 106 -1.38 19.07 6.59
C VAL A 106 -0.86 20.50 6.39
N SER A 107 -1.61 21.35 5.71
CA SER A 107 -1.30 22.75 5.53
C SER A 107 -2.53 23.64 5.74
N THR A 108 -2.33 24.95 5.82
CA THR A 108 -3.40 25.94 5.93
C THR A 108 -3.00 27.17 5.12
N TYR A 109 -3.92 27.67 4.31
CA TYR A 109 -3.74 28.94 3.60
C TYR A 109 -4.38 30.09 4.39
N ASP A 110 -3.58 31.11 4.70
CA ASP A 110 -4.06 32.35 5.29
C ASP A 110 -4.37 33.36 4.19
N TYR A 111 -5.65 33.58 3.95
CA TYR A 111 -6.14 34.55 2.95
C TYR A 111 -5.76 36.00 3.27
N GLY A 112 -5.52 36.34 4.55
CA GLY A 112 -5.15 37.69 4.98
C GLY A 112 -3.69 38.03 4.64
N THR A 113 -2.80 37.05 4.73
CA THR A 113 -1.37 37.23 4.45
C THR A 113 -0.93 36.60 3.14
N ALA A 114 -1.80 35.90 2.44
CA ALA A 114 -1.52 35.11 1.24
C ALA A 114 -0.38 34.11 1.43
N LYS A 115 -0.32 33.47 2.61
CA LYS A 115 0.72 32.51 2.97
C LYS A 115 0.14 31.13 3.26
N VAL A 116 0.88 30.10 2.87
CA VAL A 116 0.65 28.72 3.32
C VAL A 116 1.52 28.44 4.55
N TYR A 117 0.95 27.79 5.52
CA TYR A 117 1.62 27.27 6.73
C TYR A 117 1.47 25.76 6.73
N VAL A 118 2.60 25.04 6.86
CA VAL A 118 2.58 23.58 7.01
C VAL A 118 2.52 23.26 8.50
N ARG A 119 1.67 22.29 8.85
CA ARG A 119 1.44 21.88 10.25
C ARG A 119 2.56 20.96 10.73
N ASP A 120 2.84 21.00 12.03
CA ASP A 120 3.71 20.03 12.66
C ASP A 120 3.09 18.63 12.57
N ASN A 121 3.80 17.74 11.92
CA ASN A 121 3.50 16.32 11.84
C ASN A 121 4.84 15.56 11.90
N SER A 122 4.91 14.52 12.71
CA SER A 122 6.16 13.78 12.96
C SER A 122 6.55 12.82 11.84
N SER A 123 5.67 12.55 10.86
CA SER A 123 5.97 11.63 9.76
C SER A 123 6.71 12.34 8.62
N ASN A 124 7.58 11.59 7.93
CA ASN A 124 8.16 12.04 6.66
C ASN A 124 7.06 12.20 5.61
N LEU A 125 7.23 13.12 4.67
CA LEU A 125 6.22 13.40 3.65
C LEU A 125 6.70 13.02 2.25
N VAL A 126 5.86 12.33 1.52
CA VAL A 126 5.99 12.13 0.07
C VAL A 126 4.90 12.97 -0.59
N VAL A 127 5.27 14.10 -1.16
CA VAL A 127 4.33 15.09 -1.69
C VAL A 127 4.24 14.93 -3.20
N VAL A 128 3.04 14.68 -3.71
CA VAL A 128 2.81 14.47 -5.14
C VAL A 128 1.93 15.57 -5.72
N GLY A 129 2.39 16.16 -6.81
CA GLY A 129 1.74 17.27 -7.51
C GLY A 129 2.54 18.57 -7.46
N GLY A 130 2.44 19.36 -8.54
CA GLY A 130 3.12 20.64 -8.68
C GLY A 130 2.55 21.74 -7.78
N PRO A 131 3.24 22.90 -7.67
CA PRO A 131 2.80 23.99 -6.78
C PRO A 131 1.50 24.67 -7.25
N GLY A 132 1.05 24.40 -8.48
CA GLY A 132 -0.24 24.87 -8.99
C GLY A 132 -1.43 24.08 -8.45
N VAL A 133 -1.22 22.89 -7.89
CA VAL A 133 -2.29 22.00 -7.40
C VAL A 133 -2.11 21.58 -5.94
N ASN A 134 -0.90 21.55 -5.40
CA ASN A 134 -0.58 21.06 -4.06
C ASN A 134 -0.02 22.19 -3.18
N GLN A 135 -0.71 22.53 -2.08
CA GLN A 135 -0.31 23.60 -1.15
C GLN A 135 1.02 23.33 -0.44
N VAL A 136 1.33 22.07 -0.15
CA VAL A 136 2.60 21.70 0.48
C VAL A 136 3.75 21.91 -0.49
N THR A 137 3.58 21.50 -1.76
CA THR A 137 4.55 21.83 -2.82
C THR A 137 4.66 23.34 -3.01
N TRP A 138 3.53 24.07 -3.01
CA TRP A 138 3.53 25.53 -3.11
C TRP A 138 4.33 26.18 -1.97
N TYR A 139 4.15 25.71 -0.73
CA TYR A 139 4.89 26.20 0.45
C TYR A 139 6.40 26.03 0.24
N TYR A 140 6.89 24.84 -0.01
CA TYR A 140 8.33 24.57 -0.18
C TYR A 140 8.90 25.26 -1.41
N ASN A 141 8.15 25.33 -2.51
CA ASN A 141 8.56 26.07 -3.70
C ASN A 141 8.79 27.57 -3.44
N ASN A 142 8.03 28.17 -2.54
CA ASN A 142 8.11 29.59 -2.22
C ASN A 142 9.02 29.91 -1.02
N LEU A 143 9.52 28.89 -0.36
CA LEU A 143 10.41 29.08 0.80
C LEU A 143 11.72 29.75 0.38
N ARG A 144 12.19 30.68 1.21
CA ARG A 144 13.43 31.43 1.00
C ARG A 144 14.45 31.07 2.06
N ASN A 145 15.73 31.02 1.65
CA ASN A 145 16.85 30.90 2.56
C ASN A 145 17.17 32.25 3.23
N SER A 146 18.16 32.28 4.11
CA SER A 146 18.59 33.49 4.84
C SER A 146 19.13 34.61 3.92
N THR A 147 19.53 34.31 2.68
CA THR A 147 19.97 35.30 1.68
C THR A 147 18.80 35.82 0.83
N GLY A 148 17.60 35.29 1.01
CA GLY A 148 16.40 35.67 0.26
C GLY A 148 16.21 34.89 -1.05
N ASP A 149 17.13 33.97 -1.38
CA ASP A 149 17.04 33.10 -2.56
C ASP A 149 16.06 31.95 -2.31
N ARG A 150 15.62 31.27 -3.38
CA ARG A 150 14.84 30.03 -3.26
C ARG A 150 15.61 29.01 -2.42
N ALA A 151 14.92 28.38 -1.47
CA ALA A 151 15.53 27.39 -0.59
C ALA A 151 15.78 26.05 -1.29
N LEU A 152 14.94 25.68 -2.25
CA LEU A 152 15.12 24.46 -3.04
C LEU A 152 16.05 24.70 -4.25
N PRO A 153 16.89 23.71 -4.61
CA PRO A 153 17.79 23.81 -5.76
C PRO A 153 17.07 23.74 -7.10
N VAL A 154 15.90 23.12 -7.11
CA VAL A 154 14.99 23.02 -8.24
C VAL A 154 13.65 23.58 -7.81
N TYR A 155 13.12 24.53 -8.56
CA TYR A 155 11.88 25.21 -8.22
C TYR A 155 11.09 25.64 -9.47
N PHE A 156 9.79 25.83 -9.26
CA PHE A 156 8.87 26.33 -10.29
C PHE A 156 8.84 27.85 -10.25
N ASP A 157 8.83 28.44 -11.44
CA ASP A 157 8.82 29.88 -11.64
C ASP A 157 8.06 30.21 -12.95
N LYS A 158 8.02 31.49 -13.29
CA LYS A 158 7.53 31.94 -14.61
C LYS A 158 8.68 32.58 -15.41
N ASP A 159 8.67 32.35 -16.71
CA ASP A 159 9.56 33.04 -17.61
C ASP A 159 9.12 34.50 -17.81
N GLN A 160 9.87 35.25 -18.63
CA GLN A 160 9.56 36.64 -18.94
C GLN A 160 8.26 36.82 -19.73
N ASN A 161 7.71 35.76 -20.31
CA ASN A 161 6.44 35.75 -21.03
C ASN A 161 5.28 35.28 -20.16
N GLY A 162 5.54 34.89 -18.90
CA GLY A 162 4.57 34.37 -17.97
C GLY A 162 4.30 32.87 -18.08
N ALA A 163 5.06 32.13 -18.92
CA ALA A 163 4.96 30.69 -19.03
C ALA A 163 5.58 30.00 -17.80
N ASP A 164 4.97 28.91 -17.36
CA ASP A 164 5.47 28.11 -16.26
C ASP A 164 6.74 27.36 -16.66
N ILE A 165 7.75 27.45 -15.82
CA ILE A 165 9.07 26.82 -16.03
C ILE A 165 9.57 26.17 -14.75
N ILE A 166 10.41 25.14 -14.90
CA ILE A 166 11.25 24.61 -13.83
C ILE A 166 12.63 25.26 -13.97
N ARG A 167 13.17 25.81 -12.89
CA ARG A 167 14.54 26.35 -12.82
C ARG A 167 15.41 25.45 -11.97
N VAL A 168 16.66 25.25 -12.42
CA VAL A 168 17.73 24.59 -11.70
C VAL A 168 18.75 25.65 -11.27
N ALA A 169 18.76 26.01 -9.98
CA ALA A 169 19.57 27.10 -9.49
C ALA A 169 21.08 26.90 -9.72
N PRO A 170 21.68 25.73 -9.45
CA PRO A 170 23.13 25.55 -9.65
C PRO A 170 23.60 25.64 -11.10
N SER A 171 22.83 25.11 -12.05
CA SER A 171 23.19 25.11 -13.48
C SER A 171 22.69 26.33 -14.23
N GLY A 172 21.63 26.97 -13.72
CA GLY A 172 20.90 28.04 -14.41
C GLY A 172 19.99 27.55 -15.54
N HIS A 173 19.84 26.24 -15.73
CA HIS A 173 18.94 25.68 -16.74
C HIS A 173 17.48 25.96 -16.39
N SER A 174 16.66 26.02 -17.44
CA SER A 174 15.20 26.17 -17.35
C SER A 174 14.52 25.25 -18.34
N TYR A 175 13.42 24.64 -17.88
CA TYR A 175 12.63 23.69 -18.66
C TYR A 175 11.18 24.17 -18.74
N THR A 176 10.55 24.02 -19.89
CA THR A 176 9.14 24.40 -20.15
C THR A 176 8.48 23.32 -21.00
N ILE A 177 7.15 23.20 -20.88
CA ILE A 177 6.37 22.25 -21.70
C ILE A 177 6.56 22.59 -23.18
N GLU A 178 6.83 21.56 -23.99
CA GLU A 178 6.91 21.67 -25.43
C GLU A 178 5.63 21.11 -26.06
N TYR A 179 5.11 21.83 -27.06
CA TYR A 179 3.92 21.44 -27.80
C TYR A 179 4.29 21.10 -29.24
N ASP A 180 3.55 20.18 -29.85
CA ASP A 180 3.63 19.89 -31.27
C ASP A 180 2.89 20.96 -32.09
N GLY A 181 2.96 20.86 -33.45
CA GLY A 181 2.28 21.78 -34.35
C GLY A 181 0.74 21.75 -34.27
N SER A 182 0.15 20.77 -33.60
CA SER A 182 -1.29 20.64 -33.34
C SER A 182 -1.72 21.18 -31.97
N GLY A 183 -0.74 21.60 -31.12
CA GLY A 183 -0.98 22.07 -29.78
C GLY A 183 -1.07 20.95 -28.72
N ARG A 184 -0.73 19.71 -29.08
CA ARG A 184 -0.61 18.62 -28.09
C ARG A 184 0.74 18.71 -27.40
N VAL A 185 0.80 18.24 -26.14
CA VAL A 185 2.04 18.16 -25.39
C VAL A 185 2.96 17.13 -26.06
N LYS A 186 4.13 17.60 -26.51
CA LYS A 186 5.20 16.78 -27.08
C LYS A 186 6.22 16.39 -26.01
N THR A 187 6.45 17.27 -25.04
CA THR A 187 7.37 17.04 -23.92
C THR A 187 6.84 17.74 -22.69
N ASP A 188 6.78 17.02 -21.57
CA ASP A 188 6.54 17.58 -20.24
C ASP A 188 7.72 17.29 -19.32
N TYR A 189 7.88 18.10 -18.29
CA TYR A 189 9.00 18.01 -17.37
C TYR A 189 8.51 17.90 -15.94
N GLY A 190 9.19 17.03 -15.18
CA GLY A 190 8.96 16.84 -13.76
C GLY A 190 10.21 16.96 -12.94
N THR A 191 10.05 17.01 -11.64
CA THR A 191 11.11 17.13 -10.65
C THR A 191 10.96 16.06 -9.57
N ILE A 192 12.11 15.55 -9.13
CA ILE A 192 12.27 14.76 -7.92
C ILE A 192 13.13 15.60 -6.99
N THR A 193 12.65 15.94 -5.79
CA THR A 193 13.43 16.74 -4.84
C THR A 193 13.30 16.16 -3.43
N LEU A 194 14.43 15.78 -2.85
CA LEU A 194 14.54 15.17 -1.52
C LEU A 194 15.38 16.08 -0.62
N PHE A 195 14.84 16.43 0.55
CA PHE A 195 15.54 17.29 1.53
C PHE A 195 15.05 17.01 2.95
N HIS A 196 15.81 17.50 3.92
CA HIS A 196 15.40 17.51 5.32
C HIS A 196 14.83 18.88 5.70
N ASP A 197 13.62 18.88 6.22
CA ASP A 197 12.97 20.07 6.77
C ASP A 197 13.33 20.17 8.26
N ASP A 198 14.39 20.92 8.56
CA ASP A 198 14.88 21.12 9.94
C ASP A 198 13.85 21.82 10.83
N ALA A 199 12.97 22.64 10.25
CA ALA A 199 11.94 23.37 11.00
C ALA A 199 10.88 22.43 11.59
N HIS A 200 10.57 21.35 10.88
CA HIS A 200 9.57 20.35 11.28
C HIS A 200 10.20 18.98 11.64
N GLY A 201 11.53 18.85 11.55
CA GLY A 201 12.28 17.65 11.95
C GLY A 201 11.96 16.40 11.12
N ARG A 202 11.69 16.55 9.82
CA ARG A 202 11.26 15.45 8.93
C ARG A 202 11.91 15.54 7.56
N SER A 203 11.95 14.42 6.86
CA SER A 203 12.36 14.38 5.45
C SER A 203 11.16 14.54 4.53
N VAL A 204 11.37 15.25 3.43
CA VAL A 204 10.34 15.55 2.44
C VAL A 204 10.85 15.15 1.05
N LEU A 205 10.08 14.32 0.36
CA LEU A 205 10.26 13.98 -1.04
C LEU A 205 9.14 14.63 -1.85
N ILE A 206 9.49 15.55 -2.74
CA ILE A 206 8.53 16.19 -3.65
C ILE A 206 8.67 15.57 -5.04
N LEU A 207 7.56 15.09 -5.57
CA LEU A 207 7.40 14.58 -6.93
C LEU A 207 6.41 15.48 -7.65
N ALA A 208 6.89 16.33 -8.53
CA ALA A 208 6.10 17.39 -9.13
C ALA A 208 6.38 17.55 -10.61
N GLY A 209 5.48 18.17 -11.37
CA GLY A 209 5.64 18.45 -12.78
C GLY A 209 5.10 19.82 -13.18
N LEU A 210 5.45 20.29 -14.38
CA LEU A 210 4.82 21.46 -15.00
C LEU A 210 3.37 21.15 -15.34
N GLY A 211 3.13 19.95 -15.89
CA GLY A 211 1.82 19.34 -16.06
C GLY A 211 1.68 18.06 -15.25
N GLY A 212 0.50 17.46 -15.27
CA GLY A 212 0.25 16.16 -14.61
C GLY A 212 1.12 15.04 -15.17
N SER A 213 1.42 15.06 -16.48
CA SER A 213 2.30 14.10 -17.13
C SER A 213 3.73 14.15 -16.60
N GLY A 214 4.28 15.35 -16.32
CA GLY A 214 5.57 15.53 -15.70
C GLY A 214 5.61 15.01 -14.26
N THR A 215 4.53 15.22 -13.50
CA THR A 215 4.39 14.63 -12.16
C THR A 215 4.38 13.10 -12.22
N TRP A 216 3.56 12.52 -13.11
CA TRP A 216 3.50 11.07 -13.31
C TRP A 216 4.88 10.49 -13.68
N ALA A 217 5.60 11.15 -14.58
CA ALA A 217 6.94 10.74 -15.00
C ALA A 217 7.93 10.74 -13.82
N SER A 218 7.88 11.75 -12.95
CA SER A 218 8.68 11.80 -11.72
C SER A 218 8.39 10.61 -10.81
N CYS A 219 7.11 10.28 -10.64
CA CYS A 219 6.68 9.11 -9.88
C CYS A 219 7.11 7.79 -10.55
N LYS A 220 7.04 7.69 -11.89
CA LYS A 220 7.50 6.51 -12.65
C LYS A 220 9.01 6.29 -12.49
N VAL A 221 9.83 7.34 -12.55
CA VAL A 221 11.27 7.26 -12.26
C VAL A 221 11.48 6.77 -10.83
N MET A 222 10.75 7.33 -9.86
CA MET A 222 10.85 6.95 -8.45
C MET A 222 10.33 5.54 -8.17
N SER A 223 9.34 5.03 -8.90
CA SER A 223 8.88 3.65 -8.73
C SER A 223 9.91 2.60 -9.16
N THR A 224 10.92 3.03 -9.94
CA THR A 224 12.02 2.20 -10.45
C THR A 224 13.40 2.69 -10.00
N PHE A 225 13.50 3.39 -8.87
CA PHE A 225 14.72 4.09 -8.43
C PHE A 225 15.95 3.17 -8.31
N GLU A 226 15.78 1.90 -7.92
CA GLU A 226 16.91 0.96 -7.79
C GLU A 226 17.60 0.63 -9.12
N SER A 227 16.85 0.68 -10.22
CA SER A 227 17.41 0.44 -11.56
C SER A 227 17.94 1.71 -12.23
N ARG A 228 17.81 2.86 -11.55
CA ARG A 228 18.16 4.16 -12.10
C ARG A 228 19.15 4.84 -11.19
N SER A 229 20.39 4.90 -11.50
CA SER A 229 21.45 5.56 -10.71
C SER A 229 21.08 7.03 -10.39
N LEU A 230 20.13 7.24 -9.46
CA LEU A 230 19.74 8.55 -8.98
C LEU A 230 20.76 9.03 -7.96
N GLU A 231 21.30 10.24 -8.17
CA GLU A 231 22.32 10.84 -7.34
C GLU A 231 21.89 12.22 -6.84
N GLY A 232 22.46 12.63 -5.71
CA GLY A 232 22.21 13.96 -5.14
C GLY A 232 20.83 14.10 -4.50
N ASN A 233 20.32 15.34 -4.49
CA ASN A 233 19.13 15.72 -3.75
C ASN A 233 17.94 16.09 -4.65
N ALA A 234 18.20 16.33 -5.95
CA ALA A 234 17.13 16.60 -6.91
C ALA A 234 17.49 16.09 -8.30
N ALA A 235 16.44 15.82 -9.09
CA ALA A 235 16.57 15.43 -10.48
C ALA A 235 15.47 16.08 -11.33
N ILE A 236 15.81 16.35 -12.61
CA ILE A 236 14.88 16.76 -13.65
C ILE A 236 14.53 15.53 -14.48
N VAL A 237 13.25 15.30 -14.63
CA VAL A 237 12.67 14.20 -15.41
C VAL A 237 12.02 14.77 -16.66
N LYS A 238 12.28 14.14 -17.81
CA LYS A 238 11.65 14.44 -19.10
C LYS A 238 10.68 13.30 -19.45
N TYR A 239 9.48 13.64 -19.84
CA TYR A 239 8.49 12.73 -20.42
C TYR A 239 8.15 13.22 -21.82
N TYR A 240 8.33 12.39 -22.83
CA TYR A 240 8.27 12.85 -24.21
C TYR A 240 7.74 11.77 -25.14
N ASP A 241 7.17 12.24 -26.24
CA ASP A 241 6.76 11.44 -27.41
C ASP A 241 8.04 11.09 -28.19
N SER A 242 8.44 9.81 -28.12
CA SER A 242 9.71 9.34 -28.71
C SER A 242 9.55 8.87 -30.16
N ASP A 243 8.37 8.39 -30.54
CA ASP A 243 8.09 7.83 -31.87
C ASP A 243 7.27 8.77 -32.78
N GLY A 244 6.76 9.88 -32.22
CA GLY A 244 6.06 10.92 -32.96
C GLY A 244 4.58 10.61 -33.23
N ASP A 245 3.99 9.66 -32.51
CA ASP A 245 2.57 9.29 -32.64
C ASP A 245 1.62 10.27 -31.94
N GLY A 246 2.18 11.18 -31.13
CA GLY A 246 1.48 12.22 -30.39
C GLY A 246 1.04 11.80 -29.00
N LEU A 247 1.54 10.67 -28.51
CA LEU A 247 1.42 10.22 -27.13
C LEU A 247 2.79 10.33 -26.42
N LEU A 248 2.79 10.66 -25.14
CA LEU A 248 4.01 10.63 -24.34
C LEU A 248 4.24 9.19 -23.88
N ASP A 249 5.41 8.63 -24.18
CA ASP A 249 5.73 7.22 -23.98
C ASP A 249 7.06 6.97 -23.26
N ASP A 250 8.06 7.84 -23.42
CA ASP A 250 9.39 7.65 -22.87
C ASP A 250 9.75 8.62 -21.74
N VAL A 251 10.42 8.07 -20.71
CA VAL A 251 10.85 8.82 -19.53
C VAL A 251 12.37 8.76 -19.37
N SER A 252 13.00 9.91 -19.24
CA SER A 252 14.45 10.04 -18.99
C SER A 252 14.78 11.02 -17.86
N VAL A 253 15.89 10.77 -17.15
CA VAL A 253 16.48 11.73 -16.20
C VAL A 253 17.50 12.58 -16.95
N LEU A 254 17.29 13.90 -16.97
CA LEU A 254 18.12 14.83 -17.73
C LEU A 254 19.25 15.45 -16.92
N GLU A 255 18.95 15.82 -15.69
CA GLU A 255 19.88 16.55 -14.83
C GLU A 255 19.70 16.10 -13.40
N GLN A 256 20.80 15.93 -12.67
CA GLN A 256 20.81 15.58 -11.26
C GLN A 256 21.58 16.66 -10.50
N VAL A 257 21.09 17.02 -9.34
CA VAL A 257 21.60 18.14 -8.54
C VAL A 257 22.04 17.62 -7.18
N SER A 258 23.32 17.82 -6.87
CA SER A 258 23.90 17.50 -5.58
C SER A 258 24.16 18.78 -4.80
N GLY A 259 23.85 18.80 -3.51
CA GLY A 259 24.12 19.91 -2.60
C GLY A 259 23.56 19.63 -1.21
N GLU A 260 24.16 20.23 -0.18
CA GLU A 260 23.55 20.22 1.15
C GLU A 260 22.53 21.36 1.21
N PHE A 261 21.25 21.01 1.19
CA PHE A 261 20.15 21.96 1.32
C PHE A 261 19.52 21.80 2.71
N HIS A 262 19.86 22.71 3.61
CA HIS A 262 19.30 22.77 4.95
C HIS A 262 18.33 23.94 5.03
N LEU A 263 17.07 23.63 5.36
CA LEU A 263 16.07 24.61 5.75
C LEU A 263 16.27 24.90 7.25
N SER A 264 17.29 25.69 7.60
CA SER A 264 17.52 26.07 8.98
C SER A 264 16.59 27.21 9.37
N ALA A 265 15.80 27.01 10.44
CA ALA A 265 15.30 28.14 11.20
C ALA A 265 16.50 28.92 11.78
N ASP A 266 16.53 30.21 11.56
CA ASP A 266 17.59 31.11 12.08
C ASP A 266 17.78 30.91 13.58
N LEU A 267 18.78 30.14 13.97
CA LEU A 267 19.38 30.17 15.29
C LEU A 267 20.83 30.64 15.10
N SER A 268 20.97 31.97 15.12
CA SER A 268 22.27 32.61 15.19
C SER A 268 22.98 32.23 16.48
N VAL A 269 23.98 31.33 16.40
CA VAL A 269 24.99 31.16 17.45
C VAL A 269 26.38 31.11 16.82
N LEU A 270 27.12 32.11 17.23
CA LEU A 270 28.50 32.42 16.96
C LEU A 270 29.44 31.24 16.70
N SER A 271 30.17 31.36 15.61
CA SER A 271 31.39 30.63 15.30
C SER A 271 32.54 31.06 16.25
N LEU A 272 33.22 30.08 16.83
CA LEU A 272 34.63 30.25 17.28
C LEU A 272 35.43 29.07 16.76
N GLY A 273 36.32 29.42 15.88
CA GLY A 273 37.27 28.50 15.22
C GLY A 273 38.44 28.06 16.10
N LEU A 274 39.23 27.20 15.52
CA LEU A 274 40.62 26.80 15.76
C LEU A 274 40.86 25.49 16.52
N PHE A 275 41.42 24.57 15.88
CA PHE A 275 42.75 23.91 15.88
C PHE A 275 42.70 22.40 15.63
N SER A 276 43.30 22.02 14.53
CA SER A 276 43.98 20.73 14.27
C SER A 276 45.42 20.84 14.81
N PRO A 277 46.26 19.83 15.03
CA PRO A 277 46.41 18.56 14.32
C PRO A 277 47.00 17.35 15.15
N LEU A 278 47.09 16.23 14.43
CA LEU A 278 48.05 15.12 14.53
C LEU A 278 48.27 14.37 15.86
N LEU A 279 48.16 13.07 15.78
CA LEU A 279 49.29 12.15 15.98
C LEU A 279 48.98 10.69 15.58
N LEU A 280 49.87 10.21 14.71
CA LEU A 280 50.07 8.80 14.36
C LEU A 280 50.56 7.99 15.56
N SER A 281 50.16 6.72 15.66
CA SER A 281 51.11 5.69 16.04
C SER A 281 50.72 4.31 15.50
N LYS A 282 51.72 3.68 14.89
CA LYS A 282 51.77 2.29 14.40
C LYS A 282 51.89 1.31 15.53
N ALA A 283 51.24 0.15 15.44
CA ALA A 283 51.83 -1.11 15.94
C ALA A 283 51.17 -2.36 15.34
N LYS A 284 51.98 -3.10 14.63
CA LYS A 284 52.17 -4.55 14.48
C LYS A 284 51.10 -5.50 15.02
N ALA A 285 50.58 -6.35 14.14
CA ALA A 285 50.47 -7.80 14.35
C ALA A 285 50.20 -8.53 13.01
N VAL A 286 51.24 -9.04 12.41
CA VAL A 286 51.20 -10.06 11.36
C VAL A 286 51.57 -11.38 12.03
N LYS A 287 50.59 -12.32 12.08
CA LYS A 287 50.76 -13.78 12.06
C LYS A 287 49.43 -14.47 12.47
N ASN A 288 48.62 -14.80 11.50
CA ASN A 288 47.67 -15.92 11.53
C ASN A 288 46.73 -15.88 10.29
N LYS A 289 47.31 -15.61 9.12
CA LYS A 289 46.52 -15.45 7.89
C LYS A 289 46.20 -16.75 7.13
N VAL A 290 46.92 -17.84 7.40
CA VAL A 290 46.79 -19.07 6.57
C VAL A 290 45.73 -20.04 7.09
N ALA A 291 45.50 -20.11 8.40
CA ALA A 291 44.47 -21.02 8.96
C ALA A 291 43.04 -20.48 8.78
N ARG A 292 42.85 -19.16 8.84
CA ARG A 292 41.52 -18.54 8.62
C ARG A 292 41.04 -18.59 7.17
N SER A 293 41.97 -18.60 6.19
CA SER A 293 41.61 -18.67 4.77
C SER A 293 41.05 -20.03 4.35
N ARG A 294 41.58 -21.13 4.93
CA ARG A 294 41.05 -22.48 4.62
C ARG A 294 39.69 -22.76 5.25
N MET A 295 39.44 -22.24 6.44
CA MET A 295 38.13 -22.39 7.12
C MET A 295 37.06 -21.53 6.42
N PHE A 296 37.41 -20.33 5.96
CA PHE A 296 36.52 -19.48 5.20
C PHE A 296 36.15 -20.09 3.83
N LEU A 297 37.11 -20.71 3.14
CA LEU A 297 36.86 -21.37 1.84
C LEU A 297 35.94 -22.59 1.99
N MET A 298 36.12 -23.39 3.06
CA MET A 298 35.23 -24.54 3.36
C MET A 298 33.82 -24.07 3.69
N THR A 299 33.67 -22.98 4.46
CA THR A 299 32.33 -22.44 4.80
C THR A 299 31.62 -21.86 3.57
N CYS A 300 32.35 -21.19 2.67
CA CYS A 300 31.77 -20.71 1.42
C CYS A 300 31.36 -21.86 0.47
N LEU A 301 32.13 -22.96 0.43
CA LEU A 301 31.82 -24.12 -0.40
C LEU A 301 30.57 -24.88 0.11
N THR A 302 30.43 -25.00 1.44
CA THR A 302 29.23 -25.62 2.05
C THR A 302 27.98 -24.76 1.88
N LEU A 303 28.10 -23.44 1.98
CA LEU A 303 26.99 -22.51 1.68
C LEU A 303 26.58 -22.56 0.20
N LEU A 304 27.56 -22.62 -0.71
CA LEU A 304 27.28 -22.73 -2.15
C LEU A 304 26.59 -24.06 -2.49
N LEU A 305 27.00 -25.17 -1.84
CA LEU A 305 26.36 -26.48 -2.04
C LEU A 305 24.92 -26.49 -1.48
N LEU A 306 24.68 -25.86 -0.35
CA LEU A 306 23.33 -25.71 0.24
C LEU A 306 22.41 -24.85 -0.63
N THR A 307 22.92 -23.78 -1.24
CA THR A 307 22.12 -22.95 -2.16
C THR A 307 21.79 -23.69 -3.46
N ILE A 308 22.71 -24.52 -4.01
CA ILE A 308 22.45 -25.34 -5.19
C ILE A 308 21.43 -26.44 -4.89
N VAL A 309 21.49 -27.07 -3.72
CA VAL A 309 20.49 -28.09 -3.30
C VAL A 309 19.12 -27.43 -3.06
N ALA A 310 19.07 -26.23 -2.48
CA ALA A 310 17.82 -25.49 -2.33
C ALA A 310 17.21 -25.06 -3.67
N GLN A 311 18.04 -24.65 -4.64
CA GLN A 311 17.57 -24.33 -5.99
C GLN A 311 17.12 -25.55 -6.80
N LEU A 312 17.71 -26.72 -6.58
CA LEU A 312 17.27 -27.96 -7.22
C LEU A 312 15.98 -28.54 -6.61
N ALA A 313 15.72 -28.25 -5.33
CA ALA A 313 14.48 -28.64 -4.66
C ALA A 313 13.28 -27.77 -5.06
N SER A 314 13.51 -26.52 -5.51
CA SER A 314 12.46 -25.60 -5.96
C SER A 314 12.05 -25.76 -7.44
N SER A 315 12.67 -26.68 -8.19
CA SER A 315 12.39 -26.87 -9.63
C SER A 315 11.45 -28.04 -9.96
N ILE A 316 10.80 -28.65 -8.97
CA ILE A 316 9.74 -29.65 -9.23
C ILE A 316 8.41 -28.97 -8.85
N GLN A 317 7.92 -28.10 -9.72
CA GLN A 317 6.53 -27.71 -9.72
C GLN A 317 5.71 -28.74 -10.48
N VAL A 318 4.99 -29.56 -9.74
CA VAL A 318 3.87 -30.31 -10.30
C VAL A 318 2.76 -29.30 -10.56
N THR A 319 2.59 -28.88 -11.80
CA THR A 319 1.42 -28.10 -12.22
C THR A 319 0.19 -29.02 -12.17
N SER A 320 -0.46 -29.07 -11.03
CA SER A 320 -1.85 -29.51 -10.97
C SER A 320 -2.69 -28.38 -11.59
N ILE A 321 -3.36 -28.66 -12.69
CA ILE A 321 -4.44 -27.80 -13.21
C ILE A 321 -5.59 -27.97 -12.22
N SER A 322 -5.59 -27.16 -11.16
CA SER A 322 -6.76 -27.01 -10.29
C SER A 322 -7.78 -26.12 -11.02
N SER A 323 -9.06 -26.48 -10.92
CA SER A 323 -10.16 -25.53 -11.17
C SER A 323 -9.87 -24.22 -10.42
N PRO A 324 -10.25 -23.04 -10.96
CA PRO A 324 -9.95 -21.78 -10.28
C PRO A 324 -10.52 -21.84 -8.87
N GLU A 325 -9.64 -21.82 -7.86
CA GLU A 325 -10.06 -21.74 -6.47
C GLU A 325 -10.85 -20.45 -6.29
N ALA A 326 -12.00 -20.55 -5.66
CA ALA A 326 -12.82 -19.40 -5.34
C ALA A 326 -12.16 -18.63 -4.19
N TYR A 327 -11.43 -17.54 -4.48
CA TYR A 327 -10.89 -16.67 -3.44
C TYR A 327 -11.99 -15.95 -2.67
N THR A 328 -11.76 -15.81 -1.38
CA THR A 328 -12.61 -15.05 -0.45
C THR A 328 -11.76 -13.98 0.24
N PHE A 329 -12.37 -13.10 1.04
CA PHE A 329 -11.62 -12.12 1.84
C PHE A 329 -10.62 -12.71 2.84
N ARG A 330 -10.66 -14.02 3.09
CA ARG A 330 -9.68 -14.71 3.93
C ARG A 330 -8.36 -14.94 3.22
N ASP A 331 -8.43 -15.16 1.93
CA ASP A 331 -7.27 -15.36 1.08
C ASP A 331 -6.61 -14.02 0.73
N PHE A 332 -7.20 -12.90 1.19
CA PHE A 332 -6.70 -11.57 0.94
C PHE A 332 -5.25 -11.42 1.52
N SER A 333 -4.26 -10.98 0.80
CA SER A 333 -4.23 -10.20 -0.46
C SER A 333 -4.31 -11.01 -1.78
N GLN A 334 -4.46 -12.33 -1.75
CA GLN A 334 -4.68 -13.10 -2.98
C GLN A 334 -6.07 -12.83 -3.58
N PRO A 335 -6.20 -12.86 -4.92
CA PRO A 335 -5.20 -13.13 -5.94
C PRO A 335 -4.43 -11.90 -6.45
N PHE A 336 -4.55 -10.75 -5.79
CA PHE A 336 -3.93 -9.47 -6.18
C PHE A 336 -2.43 -9.44 -5.88
N VAL A 337 -2.01 -10.21 -4.88
CA VAL A 337 -0.64 -10.68 -4.68
C VAL A 337 -0.67 -12.17 -4.95
N SER A 338 0.11 -12.63 -5.94
CA SER A 338 0.16 -14.05 -6.32
C SER A 338 0.82 -14.91 -5.23
N PRO A 339 0.64 -16.24 -5.24
CA PRO A 339 1.24 -17.13 -4.24
C PRO A 339 2.78 -17.09 -4.20
N ASP A 340 3.44 -16.69 -5.29
CA ASP A 340 4.87 -16.45 -5.37
C ASP A 340 5.29 -15.06 -4.87
N GLY A 341 4.35 -14.27 -4.34
CA GLY A 341 4.57 -12.97 -3.74
C GLY A 341 4.71 -11.82 -4.73
N LEU A 342 4.28 -11.97 -5.98
CA LEU A 342 4.33 -10.89 -6.95
C LEU A 342 3.01 -10.10 -6.99
N LEU A 343 3.10 -8.78 -7.15
CA LEU A 343 1.92 -7.97 -7.46
C LEU A 343 1.31 -8.42 -8.79
N ASN A 344 0.03 -8.75 -8.76
CA ASN A 344 -0.74 -9.30 -9.89
C ASN A 344 -2.05 -8.53 -10.06
N CYS A 345 -2.00 -7.22 -9.98
CA CYS A 345 -3.18 -6.39 -10.16
C CYS A 345 -2.85 -4.99 -10.69
N SER A 346 -3.87 -4.37 -11.28
CA SER A 346 -3.90 -2.94 -11.59
C SER A 346 -4.92 -2.24 -10.71
N ILE A 347 -4.53 -1.14 -10.06
CA ILE A 347 -5.50 -0.28 -9.38
C ILE A 347 -6.12 0.67 -10.39
N VAL A 348 -7.45 0.64 -10.44
CA VAL A 348 -8.27 1.44 -11.35
C VAL A 348 -8.91 2.57 -10.57
N VAL A 349 -8.59 3.80 -10.93
CA VAL A 349 -9.21 5.01 -10.39
C VAL A 349 -9.93 5.77 -11.50
N ALA A 350 -10.93 6.53 -11.13
CA ALA A 350 -11.65 7.33 -12.10
C ALA A 350 -10.84 8.56 -12.55
N SER A 351 -11.08 9.01 -13.77
CA SER A 351 -10.60 10.30 -14.26
C SER A 351 -11.09 11.45 -13.37
N SER A 352 -10.29 12.50 -13.21
CA SER A 352 -10.70 13.72 -12.48
C SER A 352 -11.76 14.55 -13.23
N VAL A 353 -11.96 14.27 -14.51
CA VAL A 353 -12.96 14.92 -15.36
C VAL A 353 -14.13 13.95 -15.59
N GLY A 354 -15.35 14.47 -15.55
CA GLY A 354 -16.53 13.67 -15.86
C GLY A 354 -16.48 13.08 -17.27
N HIS A 355 -16.82 11.79 -17.40
CA HIS A 355 -16.73 11.04 -18.64
C HIS A 355 -17.83 9.95 -18.71
N GLY A 356 -18.36 9.70 -19.90
CA GLY A 356 -19.45 8.75 -20.09
C GLY A 356 -20.63 9.03 -19.17
N PRO A 357 -21.10 8.04 -18.39
CA PRO A 357 -22.17 8.20 -17.41
C PRO A 357 -21.68 8.72 -16.04
N CYS A 358 -20.37 8.93 -15.86
CA CYS A 358 -19.72 9.18 -14.59
C CYS A 358 -19.29 10.64 -14.43
N GLY A 359 -19.25 11.10 -13.19
CA GLY A 359 -18.56 12.33 -12.78
C GLY A 359 -17.05 12.13 -12.64
N GLY A 360 -16.36 13.14 -12.08
CA GLY A 360 -14.93 13.03 -11.80
C GLY A 360 -14.65 12.37 -10.45
N ALA A 361 -13.48 11.76 -10.33
CA ALA A 361 -13.01 11.13 -9.10
C ALA A 361 -12.91 12.11 -7.93
N HIS A 362 -13.19 11.62 -6.75
CA HIS A 362 -13.00 12.33 -5.50
C HIS A 362 -11.61 12.06 -4.93
N THR A 363 -10.98 13.05 -4.27
CA THR A 363 -9.66 12.87 -3.61
C THR A 363 -9.66 11.72 -2.61
N MET A 364 -10.80 11.46 -1.95
CA MET A 364 -10.94 10.36 -1.00
C MET A 364 -10.82 8.98 -1.67
N ASP A 365 -11.33 8.81 -2.89
CA ASP A 365 -11.18 7.57 -3.68
C ASP A 365 -9.69 7.33 -3.97
N VAL A 366 -8.98 8.40 -4.31
CA VAL A 366 -7.54 8.39 -4.58
C VAL A 366 -6.73 7.97 -3.36
N MET A 367 -7.00 8.58 -2.21
CA MET A 367 -6.34 8.25 -0.93
C MET A 367 -6.54 6.78 -0.59
N GLY A 368 -7.76 6.27 -0.79
CA GLY A 368 -8.08 4.86 -0.63
C GLY A 368 -7.24 3.97 -1.56
N ALA A 369 -7.12 4.33 -2.84
CA ALA A 369 -6.33 3.60 -3.83
C ALA A 369 -4.83 3.55 -3.47
N ILE A 370 -4.26 4.66 -3.00
CA ILE A 370 -2.86 4.73 -2.54
C ILE A 370 -2.64 3.81 -1.33
N ALA A 371 -3.54 3.85 -0.36
CA ALA A 371 -3.46 3.05 0.85
C ALA A 371 -3.50 1.54 0.53
N ILE A 372 -4.42 1.10 -0.35
CA ILE A 372 -4.53 -0.30 -0.79
C ILE A 372 -3.30 -0.75 -1.55
N MET A 373 -2.78 0.04 -2.51
CA MET A 373 -1.57 -0.33 -3.23
C MET A 373 -0.36 -0.40 -2.29
N GLY A 374 -0.28 0.51 -1.31
CA GLY A 374 0.73 0.45 -0.25
C GLY A 374 0.68 -0.86 0.53
N GLN A 375 -0.53 -1.32 0.91
CA GLN A 375 -0.72 -2.58 1.64
C GLN A 375 -0.35 -3.79 0.76
N PHE A 376 -0.79 -3.84 -0.50
CA PHE A 376 -0.38 -4.90 -1.41
C PHE A 376 1.14 -4.94 -1.62
N GLY A 377 1.79 -3.76 -1.63
CA GLY A 377 3.24 -3.68 -1.64
C GLY A 377 3.87 -4.33 -0.39
N VAL A 378 3.33 -4.07 0.80
CA VAL A 378 3.80 -4.69 2.06
C VAL A 378 3.60 -6.21 2.05
N ASP A 379 2.49 -6.69 1.50
CA ASP A 379 2.17 -8.12 1.42
C ASP A 379 2.95 -8.84 0.30
N ALA A 380 3.50 -8.10 -0.68
CA ALA A 380 4.23 -8.65 -1.82
C ALA A 380 5.74 -8.69 -1.59
N ALA A 381 6.42 -9.63 -2.24
CA ALA A 381 7.88 -9.72 -2.29
C ALA A 381 8.48 -9.06 -3.55
N GLY A 382 7.65 -8.71 -4.55
CA GLY A 382 8.09 -8.14 -5.82
C GLY A 382 6.94 -7.73 -6.73
N GLY A 383 7.27 -7.41 -7.97
CA GLY A 383 6.34 -6.91 -8.97
C GLY A 383 6.39 -5.39 -9.11
N GLU A 384 5.67 -4.86 -10.09
CA GLU A 384 5.55 -3.42 -10.30
C GLU A 384 4.14 -2.94 -9.88
N PRO A 385 4.03 -1.88 -9.06
CA PRO A 385 2.75 -1.25 -8.77
C PRO A 385 2.20 -0.61 -10.05
N ILE A 386 1.01 -1.06 -10.49
CA ILE A 386 0.35 -0.56 -11.69
C ILE A 386 -0.90 0.21 -11.28
N SER A 387 -1.06 1.41 -11.81
CA SER A 387 -2.27 2.20 -11.72
C SER A 387 -2.75 2.58 -13.11
N THR A 388 -4.05 2.64 -13.32
CA THR A 388 -4.67 3.02 -14.59
C THR A 388 -5.95 3.79 -14.35
N LEU A 389 -6.39 4.52 -15.37
CA LEU A 389 -7.68 5.19 -15.36
C LEU A 389 -8.77 4.24 -15.87
N ASP A 390 -9.98 4.44 -15.38
CA ASP A 390 -11.15 3.70 -15.80
C ASP A 390 -11.47 3.90 -17.29
N ASP A 391 -11.26 5.12 -17.82
CA ASP A 391 -11.45 5.46 -19.22
C ASP A 391 -10.33 4.97 -20.16
N HIS A 392 -9.19 4.50 -19.61
CA HIS A 392 -8.18 3.76 -20.35
C HIS A 392 -8.51 2.28 -20.51
N LEU A 393 -9.25 1.69 -19.57
CA LEU A 393 -9.66 0.28 -19.60
C LEU A 393 -11.04 0.07 -20.22
N SER A 394 -11.86 1.11 -20.23
CA SER A 394 -13.24 1.02 -20.66
C SER A 394 -13.64 2.26 -21.46
N TYR A 395 -14.66 2.13 -22.31
CA TYR A 395 -15.23 3.25 -23.02
C TYR A 395 -16.76 3.19 -23.01
N TYR A 396 -17.40 4.35 -22.87
CA TYR A 396 -18.85 4.42 -22.90
C TYR A 396 -19.38 4.50 -24.34
N ASN A 397 -20.10 3.46 -24.76
CA ASN A 397 -20.82 3.43 -26.01
C ASN A 397 -22.19 4.12 -25.85
N SER A 398 -22.26 5.40 -26.15
CA SER A 398 -23.49 6.20 -25.99
C SER A 398 -24.65 5.70 -26.85
N SER A 399 -24.39 5.09 -28.02
CA SER A 399 -25.43 4.54 -28.89
C SER A 399 -26.05 3.27 -28.32
N ALA A 400 -25.28 2.48 -27.58
CA ALA A 400 -25.74 1.26 -26.94
C ALA A 400 -26.15 1.48 -25.47
N GLY A 401 -25.81 2.64 -24.88
CA GLY A 401 -26.04 2.94 -23.46
C GLY A 401 -25.28 2.02 -22.50
N ARG A 402 -24.10 1.55 -22.91
CA ARG A 402 -23.29 0.61 -22.13
C ARG A 402 -21.81 0.97 -22.14
N VAL A 403 -21.10 0.45 -21.14
CA VAL A 403 -19.64 0.48 -21.09
C VAL A 403 -19.11 -0.81 -21.72
N ASP A 404 -18.12 -0.70 -22.58
CA ASP A 404 -17.37 -1.81 -23.17
C ASP A 404 -15.91 -1.76 -22.68
N PHE A 405 -15.25 -2.93 -22.52
CA PHE A 405 -13.87 -3.02 -22.03
C PHE A 405 -12.87 -3.21 -23.16
N ALA A 406 -11.66 -2.67 -22.96
CA ALA A 406 -10.45 -3.15 -23.61
C ALA A 406 -10.07 -4.55 -23.04
N PRO A 407 -9.28 -5.37 -23.77
CA PRO A 407 -8.81 -6.64 -23.22
C PRO A 407 -8.08 -6.45 -21.90
N LEU A 408 -8.51 -7.19 -20.86
CA LEU A 408 -7.89 -7.15 -19.54
C LEU A 408 -6.74 -8.16 -19.47
N SER A 409 -5.63 -7.77 -18.85
CA SER A 409 -4.42 -8.60 -18.72
C SER A 409 -4.00 -8.88 -17.27
N SER A 410 -4.68 -8.27 -16.29
CA SER A 410 -4.39 -8.41 -14.86
C SER A 410 -5.67 -8.32 -14.04
N ASN A 411 -5.63 -8.81 -12.80
CA ASN A 411 -6.69 -8.59 -11.84
C ASN A 411 -6.91 -7.11 -11.59
N LEU A 412 -8.13 -6.71 -11.24
CA LEU A 412 -8.52 -5.32 -11.08
C LEU A 412 -8.87 -5.01 -9.62
N VAL A 413 -8.32 -3.92 -9.10
CA VAL A 413 -8.76 -3.30 -7.86
C VAL A 413 -9.36 -1.95 -8.21
N VAL A 414 -10.66 -1.83 -8.16
CA VAL A 414 -11.41 -0.68 -8.65
C VAL A 414 -11.88 0.16 -7.47
N VAL A 415 -11.45 1.41 -7.41
CA VAL A 415 -11.76 2.32 -6.31
C VAL A 415 -12.61 3.49 -6.80
N GLY A 416 -13.73 3.72 -6.11
CA GLY A 416 -14.71 4.75 -6.44
C GLY A 416 -16.07 4.19 -6.88
N GLY A 417 -17.15 4.83 -6.43
CA GLY A 417 -18.51 4.40 -6.69
C GLY A 417 -18.93 4.52 -8.17
N PRO A 418 -20.08 3.93 -8.55
CA PRO A 418 -20.56 3.93 -9.94
C PRO A 418 -20.91 5.32 -10.48
N GLY A 419 -21.02 6.33 -9.63
CA GLY A 419 -21.23 7.72 -10.03
C GLY A 419 -19.98 8.42 -10.55
N VAL A 420 -18.79 7.85 -10.30
CA VAL A 420 -17.50 8.46 -10.67
C VAL A 420 -16.61 7.53 -11.50
N ASN A 421 -16.74 6.20 -11.39
CA ASN A 421 -15.89 5.21 -12.03
C ASN A 421 -16.69 4.36 -13.02
N GLN A 422 -16.30 4.38 -14.33
CA GLN A 422 -16.99 3.64 -15.38
C GLN A 422 -16.89 2.11 -15.22
N VAL A 423 -15.78 1.62 -14.70
CA VAL A 423 -15.59 0.18 -14.44
C VAL A 423 -16.54 -0.27 -13.32
N THR A 424 -16.64 0.51 -12.24
CA THR A 424 -17.66 0.27 -11.21
C THR A 424 -19.07 0.37 -11.78
N TRP A 425 -19.34 1.38 -12.62
CA TRP A 425 -20.64 1.54 -13.25
C TRP A 425 -21.03 0.31 -14.09
N TYR A 426 -20.08 -0.25 -14.84
CA TYR A 426 -20.30 -1.47 -15.63
C TYR A 426 -20.72 -2.63 -14.73
N TYR A 427 -19.91 -3.00 -13.72
CA TYR A 427 -20.19 -4.12 -12.84
C TYR A 427 -21.49 -3.90 -12.04
N ASN A 428 -21.74 -2.67 -11.59
CA ASN A 428 -22.97 -2.32 -10.90
C ASN A 428 -24.22 -2.58 -11.76
N ASN A 429 -24.12 -2.41 -13.08
CA ASN A 429 -25.23 -2.58 -14.01
C ASN A 429 -25.27 -3.95 -14.71
N LEU A 430 -24.27 -4.81 -14.46
CA LEU A 430 -24.19 -6.13 -15.05
C LEU A 430 -25.40 -7.00 -14.63
N ARG A 431 -26.00 -7.68 -15.63
CA ARG A 431 -27.17 -8.53 -15.43
C ARG A 431 -26.86 -9.98 -15.78
N ASN A 432 -27.42 -10.90 -15.00
CA ASN A 432 -27.39 -12.34 -15.31
C ASN A 432 -28.44 -12.68 -16.42
N SER A 433 -28.45 -13.92 -16.85
CA SER A 433 -29.37 -14.42 -17.89
C SER A 433 -30.87 -14.28 -17.55
N THR A 434 -31.22 -14.13 -16.27
CA THR A 434 -32.60 -13.92 -15.80
C THR A 434 -32.95 -12.43 -15.64
N GLY A 435 -32.01 -11.52 -15.92
CA GLY A 435 -32.16 -10.07 -15.79
C GLY A 435 -31.88 -9.50 -14.40
N GLY A 436 -31.55 -10.36 -13.42
CA GLY A 436 -31.12 -9.95 -12.07
C GLY A 436 -29.73 -9.31 -12.06
N ARG A 437 -29.41 -8.52 -11.03
CA ARG A 437 -28.05 -8.00 -10.79
C ARG A 437 -27.09 -9.17 -10.56
N VAL A 438 -25.88 -9.07 -11.08
CA VAL A 438 -24.82 -10.08 -10.84
C VAL A 438 -24.18 -9.86 -9.48
N LEU A 439 -23.93 -8.61 -9.09
CA LEU A 439 -23.35 -8.32 -7.80
C LEU A 439 -24.34 -8.54 -6.67
N PRO A 440 -23.94 -9.17 -5.56
CA PRO A 440 -24.79 -9.39 -4.38
C PRO A 440 -25.09 -8.08 -3.63
N VAL A 441 -24.21 -7.09 -3.79
CA VAL A 441 -24.36 -5.73 -3.26
C VAL A 441 -24.19 -4.75 -4.42
N TYR A 442 -25.13 -3.85 -4.58
CA TYR A 442 -25.13 -2.90 -5.69
C TYR A 442 -25.74 -1.55 -5.31
N PHE A 443 -25.37 -0.53 -6.08
CA PHE A 443 -25.92 0.83 -5.94
C PHE A 443 -27.18 0.98 -6.78
N ASP A 444 -28.19 1.62 -6.20
CA ASP A 444 -29.47 1.90 -6.84
C ASP A 444 -30.05 3.22 -6.30
N LYS A 445 -31.25 3.56 -6.71
CA LYS A 445 -32.00 4.68 -6.15
C LYS A 445 -33.27 4.16 -5.48
N ASP A 446 -33.60 4.76 -4.35
CA ASP A 446 -34.89 4.50 -3.70
C ASP A 446 -36.05 5.15 -4.49
N GLN A 447 -37.28 4.93 -4.04
CA GLN A 447 -38.47 5.51 -4.67
C GLN A 447 -38.52 7.04 -4.64
N ASN A 448 -37.68 7.71 -3.86
CA ASN A 448 -37.54 9.15 -3.79
C ASN A 448 -36.37 9.67 -4.67
N GLY A 449 -35.63 8.77 -5.32
CA GLY A 449 -34.45 9.08 -6.12
C GLY A 449 -33.16 9.25 -5.31
N THR A 450 -33.15 8.88 -4.01
CA THR A 450 -31.97 8.92 -3.15
C THR A 450 -31.05 7.75 -3.48
N ASP A 451 -29.75 7.99 -3.53
CA ASP A 451 -28.76 6.94 -3.74
C ASP A 451 -28.69 5.99 -2.54
N ILE A 452 -28.77 4.70 -2.80
CA ILE A 452 -28.72 3.63 -1.82
C ILE A 452 -27.75 2.54 -2.23
N ILE A 453 -27.19 1.85 -1.23
CA ILE A 453 -26.58 0.54 -1.40
C ILE A 453 -27.64 -0.50 -1.05
N HIS A 454 -27.90 -1.44 -1.95
CA HIS A 454 -28.87 -2.52 -1.76
C HIS A 454 -28.16 -3.87 -1.66
N VAL A 455 -28.58 -4.68 -0.68
CA VAL A 455 -28.09 -6.06 -0.48
C VAL A 455 -29.16 -7.02 -0.98
N ALA A 456 -28.84 -7.75 -2.05
CA ALA A 456 -29.82 -8.60 -2.74
C ALA A 456 -30.40 -9.73 -1.86
N SER A 457 -29.58 -10.35 -1.01
CA SER A 457 -29.95 -11.50 -0.19
C SER A 457 -30.85 -11.12 1.00
N SER A 458 -30.51 -10.04 1.70
CA SER A 458 -31.28 -9.60 2.87
C SER A 458 -32.39 -8.62 2.55
N GLY A 459 -32.32 -7.95 1.39
CA GLY A 459 -33.23 -6.86 1.02
C GLY A 459 -32.96 -5.56 1.77
N HIS A 460 -31.88 -5.47 2.57
CA HIS A 460 -31.51 -4.25 3.26
C HIS A 460 -31.04 -3.17 2.28
N SER A 461 -31.26 -1.93 2.67
CA SER A 461 -30.78 -0.76 1.92
C SER A 461 -30.17 0.24 2.88
N TYR A 462 -29.03 0.82 2.46
CA TYR A 462 -28.25 1.78 3.23
C TYR A 462 -28.15 3.10 2.46
N THR A 463 -28.29 4.21 3.16
CA THR A 463 -28.21 5.55 2.57
C THR A 463 -27.44 6.49 3.49
N ILE A 464 -26.88 7.58 2.94
CA ILE A 464 -26.18 8.60 3.71
C ILE A 464 -27.16 9.26 4.70
N GLU A 465 -26.72 9.37 5.95
CA GLU A 465 -27.45 10.13 6.97
C GLU A 465 -26.77 11.49 7.20
N TYR A 466 -27.56 12.52 7.31
CA TYR A 466 -27.09 13.88 7.58
C TYR A 466 -27.51 14.33 8.98
N ASP A 467 -26.71 15.17 9.62
CA ASP A 467 -27.08 15.84 10.87
C ASP A 467 -28.03 17.02 10.60
N GLY A 468 -28.52 17.66 11.68
CA GLY A 468 -29.40 18.83 11.56
C GLY A 468 -28.79 20.07 10.90
N SER A 469 -27.47 20.08 10.66
CA SER A 469 -26.75 21.14 9.95
C SER A 469 -26.48 20.80 8.48
N GLY A 470 -26.86 19.59 8.03
CA GLY A 470 -26.62 19.11 6.67
C GLY A 470 -25.23 18.51 6.46
N ARG A 471 -24.45 18.25 7.51
CA ARG A 471 -23.20 17.51 7.43
C ARG A 471 -23.47 16.00 7.44
N VAL A 472 -22.59 15.24 6.79
CA VAL A 472 -22.66 13.78 6.80
C VAL A 472 -22.43 13.26 8.23
N LYS A 473 -23.42 12.57 8.77
CA LYS A 473 -23.38 11.89 10.07
C LYS A 473 -22.98 10.43 9.94
N THR A 474 -23.49 9.77 8.89
CA THR A 474 -23.17 8.38 8.58
C THR A 474 -23.04 8.23 7.07
N ASP A 475 -21.99 7.57 6.61
CA ASP A 475 -21.80 7.19 5.21
C ASP A 475 -21.59 5.67 5.12
N TYR A 476 -21.86 5.08 3.97
CA TYR A 476 -21.75 3.64 3.76
C TYR A 476 -20.93 3.33 2.52
N GLY A 477 -20.00 2.38 2.69
CA GLY A 477 -19.18 1.83 1.62
C GLY A 477 -19.37 0.33 1.45
N THR A 478 -18.85 -0.18 0.36
CA THR A 478 -18.85 -1.60 0.03
C THR A 478 -17.46 -2.07 -0.34
N ILE A 479 -17.18 -3.31 0.01
CA ILE A 479 -16.02 -4.06 -0.47
C ILE A 479 -16.59 -5.32 -1.10
N THR A 480 -16.33 -5.56 -2.40
CA THR A 480 -16.87 -6.73 -3.12
C THR A 480 -15.76 -7.40 -3.92
N LEU A 481 -15.54 -8.69 -3.67
CA LEU A 481 -14.56 -9.54 -4.35
C LEU A 481 -15.29 -10.59 -5.18
N PHE A 482 -14.99 -10.71 -6.47
CA PHE A 482 -15.59 -11.72 -7.34
C PHE A 482 -14.68 -12.01 -8.55
N HIS A 483 -14.93 -13.13 -9.22
CA HIS A 483 -14.28 -13.48 -10.47
C HIS A 483 -15.16 -13.06 -11.65
N ASP A 484 -14.58 -12.33 -12.60
CA ASP A 484 -15.24 -12.00 -13.88
C ASP A 484 -14.89 -13.08 -14.91
N ASP A 485 -15.78 -14.06 -15.03
CA ASP A 485 -15.60 -15.20 -15.94
C ASP A 485 -15.53 -14.76 -17.41
N ALA A 486 -16.14 -13.65 -17.78
CA ALA A 486 -16.13 -13.14 -19.15
C ALA A 486 -14.75 -12.62 -19.57
N HIS A 487 -13.99 -12.07 -18.63
CA HIS A 487 -12.67 -11.51 -18.88
C HIS A 487 -11.54 -12.34 -18.25
N GLY A 488 -11.87 -13.36 -17.42
CA GLY A 488 -10.90 -14.26 -16.79
C GLY A 488 -10.05 -13.58 -15.71
N VAL A 489 -10.57 -12.59 -15.00
CA VAL A 489 -9.85 -11.80 -14.00
C VAL A 489 -10.62 -11.73 -12.68
N TRP A 490 -9.90 -11.60 -11.58
CA TRP A 490 -10.47 -11.27 -10.29
C TRP A 490 -10.65 -9.76 -10.17
N VAL A 491 -11.75 -9.36 -9.57
CA VAL A 491 -12.15 -7.96 -9.39
C VAL A 491 -12.45 -7.70 -7.92
N LEU A 492 -11.80 -6.69 -7.37
CA LEU A 492 -12.09 -6.12 -6.06
C LEU A 492 -12.68 -4.73 -6.27
N LEU A 493 -13.96 -4.55 -5.94
CA LEU A 493 -14.62 -3.25 -5.95
C LEU A 493 -14.60 -2.65 -4.55
N ILE A 494 -14.13 -1.42 -4.42
CA ILE A 494 -14.09 -0.66 -3.17
C ILE A 494 -14.82 0.65 -3.42
N ASN A 495 -16.03 0.76 -2.92
CA ASN A 495 -16.95 1.81 -3.31
C ASN A 495 -17.60 2.47 -2.09
N GLY A 496 -18.16 3.67 -2.25
CA GLY A 496 -18.96 4.34 -1.23
C GLY A 496 -20.11 5.12 -1.86
N LEU A 497 -21.15 5.41 -1.06
CA LEU A 497 -22.16 6.40 -1.44
C LEU A 497 -21.53 7.79 -1.55
N GLY A 498 -20.61 8.12 -0.62
CA GLY A 498 -19.73 9.26 -0.68
C GLY A 498 -18.25 8.85 -0.70
N GLY A 499 -17.36 9.78 -1.03
CA GLY A 499 -15.92 9.53 -1.04
C GLY A 499 -15.36 9.17 0.35
N LEU A 500 -15.98 9.67 1.43
CA LEU A 500 -15.57 9.33 2.80
C LEU A 500 -15.71 7.83 3.07
N ALA A 501 -16.82 7.22 2.66
CA ALA A 501 -17.03 5.79 2.84
C ALA A 501 -16.16 4.94 1.91
N THR A 502 -15.83 5.40 0.69
CA THR A 502 -14.83 4.73 -0.17
C THR A 502 -13.47 4.68 0.53
N ASN A 503 -13.04 5.80 1.11
CA ASN A 503 -11.77 5.87 1.85
C ASN A 503 -11.80 5.00 3.12
N ALA A 504 -12.91 4.96 3.85
CA ALA A 504 -13.08 4.10 5.02
C ALA A 504 -13.01 2.61 4.65
N ALA A 505 -13.70 2.19 3.58
CA ALA A 505 -13.65 0.82 3.07
C ALA A 505 -12.23 0.43 2.65
N SER A 506 -11.50 1.34 1.99
CA SER A 506 -10.10 1.16 1.63
C SER A 506 -9.21 1.02 2.87
N SER A 507 -9.39 1.89 3.86
CA SER A 507 -8.64 1.86 5.12
C SER A 507 -8.87 0.58 5.92
N LEU A 508 -10.09 0.05 5.89
CA LEU A 508 -10.41 -1.24 6.51
C LEU A 508 -9.59 -2.37 5.88
N LEU A 509 -9.45 -2.38 4.56
CA LEU A 509 -8.65 -3.38 3.85
C LEU A 509 -7.15 -3.28 4.14
N THR A 510 -6.60 -2.11 4.45
CA THR A 510 -5.17 -2.02 4.86
C THR A 510 -4.88 -2.70 6.19
N SER A 511 -5.91 -3.00 6.95
CA SER A 511 -5.83 -3.72 8.23
C SER A 511 -6.77 -4.94 8.27
N TYR A 512 -7.01 -5.55 7.11
CA TYR A 512 -7.99 -6.63 6.92
C TYR A 512 -7.88 -7.78 7.94
N LYS A 513 -6.66 -8.12 8.37
CA LYS A 513 -6.39 -9.16 9.38
C LYS A 513 -7.08 -8.91 10.73
N ASN A 514 -7.43 -7.64 11.01
CA ASN A 514 -8.04 -7.23 12.27
C ASN A 514 -9.57 -7.19 12.22
N TRP A 515 -10.19 -7.30 11.05
CA TRP A 515 -11.61 -7.01 10.88
C TRP A 515 -12.51 -8.24 10.67
N GLY A 516 -11.94 -9.43 10.53
CA GLY A 516 -12.70 -10.65 10.35
C GLY A 516 -13.61 -10.62 9.12
N LEU A 517 -13.13 -10.04 8.02
CA LEU A 517 -13.82 -10.05 6.73
C LEU A 517 -14.08 -11.49 6.29
N PHE A 518 -15.28 -11.77 5.79
CA PHE A 518 -15.64 -13.07 5.24
C PHE A 518 -16.62 -12.93 4.05
N GLY A 519 -16.79 -14.01 3.31
CA GLY A 519 -17.61 -14.01 2.08
C GLY A 519 -16.97 -13.22 0.94
N GLY A 520 -17.79 -12.72 0.03
CA GLY A 520 -17.35 -11.99 -1.15
C GLY A 520 -17.78 -10.53 -1.17
N ALA A 521 -18.66 -10.08 -0.24
CA ALA A 521 -19.00 -8.67 -0.12
C ALA A 521 -19.24 -8.27 1.33
N SER A 522 -18.93 -7.01 1.67
CA SER A 522 -19.17 -6.44 3.00
C SER A 522 -19.65 -5.00 2.87
N ILE A 523 -20.56 -4.60 3.77
CA ILE A 523 -21.01 -3.23 3.94
C ILE A 523 -20.25 -2.61 5.10
N VAL A 524 -19.58 -1.51 4.85
CA VAL A 524 -18.84 -0.72 5.83
C VAL A 524 -19.64 0.52 6.18
N ARG A 525 -19.93 0.70 7.44
CA ARG A 525 -20.54 1.90 7.99
C ARG A 525 -19.44 2.80 8.54
N TYR A 526 -19.47 4.08 8.18
CA TYR A 526 -18.56 5.10 8.69
C TYR A 526 -19.37 6.22 9.34
N VAL A 527 -19.12 6.51 10.61
CA VAL A 527 -20.01 7.35 11.42
C VAL A 527 -19.20 8.37 12.24
N ASP A 528 -19.79 9.56 12.43
CA ASP A 528 -19.42 10.52 13.47
C ASP A 528 -19.94 9.99 14.82
N SER A 529 -19.06 9.35 15.60
CA SER A 529 -19.45 8.70 16.85
C SER A 529 -19.45 9.64 18.06
N ASN A 530 -18.74 10.74 17.97
CA ASN A 530 -18.57 11.70 19.06
C ASN A 530 -19.37 13.00 18.86
N GLY A 531 -19.95 13.22 17.67
CA GLY A 531 -20.80 14.37 17.35
C GLY A 531 -20.02 15.65 17.04
N ASP A 532 -18.73 15.57 16.71
CA ASP A 532 -17.90 16.73 16.39
C ASP A 532 -18.01 17.19 14.92
N GLY A 533 -18.73 16.42 14.12
CA GLY A 533 -18.96 16.68 12.69
C GLY A 533 -17.93 16.04 11.75
N TYR A 534 -17.05 15.20 12.28
CA TYR A 534 -16.11 14.38 11.49
C TYR A 534 -16.43 12.90 11.68
N LEU A 535 -16.40 12.13 10.60
CA LEU A 535 -16.55 10.68 10.67
C LEU A 535 -15.26 10.08 11.25
N ASP A 536 -15.38 9.30 12.33
CA ASP A 536 -14.25 8.82 13.13
C ASP A 536 -14.28 7.32 13.45
N ASN A 537 -15.42 6.65 13.27
CA ASN A 537 -15.57 5.23 13.59
C ASN A 537 -16.13 4.44 12.42
N MET A 538 -15.50 3.31 12.11
CA MET A 538 -15.95 2.40 11.06
C MET A 538 -16.28 1.02 11.60
N THR A 539 -17.32 0.39 11.05
CA THR A 539 -17.78 -0.95 11.41
C THR A 539 -18.27 -1.69 10.18
N ILE A 540 -18.10 -3.02 10.15
CA ILE A 540 -18.78 -3.88 9.19
C ILE A 540 -20.18 -4.14 9.75
N VAL A 541 -21.21 -3.78 8.98
CA VAL A 541 -22.61 -3.92 9.41
C VAL A 541 -23.30 -5.10 8.76
N GLU A 542 -22.83 -5.54 7.61
CA GLU A 542 -23.36 -6.71 6.90
C GLU A 542 -22.27 -7.32 6.02
N SER A 543 -22.25 -8.65 5.90
CA SER A 543 -21.39 -9.37 4.97
C SER A 543 -22.20 -10.41 4.20
N VAL A 544 -21.85 -10.58 2.93
CA VAL A 544 -22.58 -11.41 1.98
C VAL A 544 -21.62 -12.45 1.42
N GLY A 545 -21.97 -13.72 1.56
CA GLY A 545 -21.16 -14.82 1.03
C GLY A 545 -21.26 -14.92 -0.49
N VAL A 546 -20.14 -15.16 -1.16
CA VAL A 546 -20.08 -15.60 -2.56
C VAL A 546 -19.11 -16.77 -2.64
N GLY A 547 -19.59 -17.93 -3.02
CA GLY A 547 -18.77 -19.11 -3.28
C GLY A 547 -18.93 -20.25 -2.29
N LYS A 548 -17.99 -20.45 -1.37
CA LYS A 548 -18.06 -21.57 -0.42
C LYS A 548 -19.16 -21.33 0.62
N SER A 549 -20.08 -22.26 0.73
CA SER A 549 -21.13 -22.21 1.75
C SER A 549 -20.63 -22.61 3.14
N ILE A 550 -19.49 -23.32 3.23
CA ILE A 550 -18.83 -23.71 4.47
C ILE A 550 -17.30 -23.77 4.28
N GLU A 551 -16.55 -23.58 5.37
CA GLU A 551 -15.10 -23.77 5.44
C GLU A 551 -14.72 -24.51 6.72
N VAL A 552 -13.61 -25.28 6.70
CA VAL A 552 -13.15 -26.14 7.79
C VAL A 552 -11.81 -25.66 8.34
N TYR A 553 -11.69 -25.55 9.68
CA TYR A 553 -10.55 -24.96 10.36
C TYR A 553 -9.99 -25.86 11.45
N TRP A 554 -8.70 -25.62 11.79
CA TRP A 554 -8.02 -26.24 12.91
C TRP A 554 -8.34 -25.59 14.26
N ASP A 555 -8.84 -24.37 14.29
CA ASP A 555 -9.06 -23.59 15.49
C ASP A 555 -10.44 -22.91 15.52
N SER A 556 -10.95 -22.66 16.73
CA SER A 556 -12.26 -22.03 16.95
C SER A 556 -12.34 -20.56 16.51
N ASN A 557 -11.19 -19.89 16.31
CA ASN A 557 -11.12 -18.53 15.81
C ASN A 557 -11.12 -18.50 14.28
N CYS A 558 -11.11 -19.69 13.65
CA CYS A 558 -11.11 -19.86 12.19
C CYS A 558 -9.93 -19.14 11.51
N THR A 559 -8.72 -19.30 12.04
CA THR A 559 -7.52 -18.67 11.52
C THR A 559 -6.65 -19.61 10.69
N SER A 560 -6.81 -20.92 10.81
CA SER A 560 -6.03 -21.95 10.13
C SER A 560 -6.94 -22.95 9.42
N VAL A 561 -7.00 -22.87 8.10
CA VAL A 561 -7.79 -23.79 7.26
C VAL A 561 -7.21 -25.21 7.29
N VAL A 562 -8.07 -26.21 7.30
CA VAL A 562 -7.68 -27.62 7.24
C VAL A 562 -7.37 -27.99 5.78
N GLY A 563 -6.07 -28.13 5.44
CA GLY A 563 -5.63 -28.62 4.13
C GLY A 563 -5.50 -30.13 4.08
N SER A 564 -5.09 -30.77 5.17
CA SER A 564 -4.96 -32.25 5.27
C SER A 564 -4.98 -32.68 6.72
N ILE A 565 -5.51 -33.86 6.98
CA ILE A 565 -5.56 -34.48 8.32
C ILE A 565 -4.56 -35.64 8.37
N GLN A 566 -3.64 -35.62 9.33
CA GLN A 566 -2.72 -36.72 9.59
C GLN A 566 -3.29 -37.63 10.68
N TRP A 567 -3.85 -38.76 10.28
CA TRP A 567 -4.49 -39.71 11.20
C TRP A 567 -3.53 -40.57 12.02
N GLY A 568 -2.25 -40.59 11.64
CA GLY A 568 -1.24 -41.43 12.27
C GLY A 568 -1.33 -42.91 11.86
N THR A 569 -0.72 -43.78 12.68
CA THR A 569 -0.75 -45.24 12.44
C THR A 569 -1.85 -45.85 13.29
N LEU A 570 -2.72 -46.65 12.64
CA LEU A 570 -3.82 -47.36 13.28
C LEU A 570 -3.70 -48.86 13.00
N TYR A 571 -4.06 -49.67 13.96
CA TYR A 571 -4.14 -51.13 13.84
C TYR A 571 -5.58 -51.61 13.64
N ALA A 572 -5.74 -52.86 13.21
CA ALA A 572 -7.06 -53.47 13.05
C ALA A 572 -7.93 -53.35 14.30
N GLY A 573 -9.13 -52.83 14.15
CA GLY A 573 -10.08 -52.58 15.21
C GLY A 573 -9.87 -51.29 16.00
N GLU A 574 -8.85 -50.51 15.67
CA GLU A 574 -8.63 -49.20 16.31
C GLU A 574 -9.40 -48.09 15.63
N SER A 575 -9.60 -47.01 16.37
CA SER A 575 -10.15 -45.76 15.89
C SER A 575 -9.43 -44.57 16.50
N THR A 576 -9.41 -43.47 15.76
CA THR A 576 -8.89 -42.19 16.23
C THR A 576 -9.87 -41.08 15.88
N ASN A 577 -9.72 -39.92 16.49
CA ASN A 577 -10.52 -38.75 16.15
C ASN A 577 -9.67 -37.49 16.07
N VAL A 578 -10.21 -36.52 15.38
CA VAL A 578 -9.67 -35.16 15.27
C VAL A 578 -10.82 -34.16 15.35
N THR A 579 -10.62 -33.09 16.12
CA THR A 579 -11.59 -32.00 16.18
C THR A 579 -11.27 -30.96 15.10
N VAL A 580 -12.27 -30.63 14.31
CA VAL A 580 -12.23 -29.51 13.34
C VAL A 580 -13.35 -28.54 13.64
N TYR A 581 -13.21 -27.32 13.17
CA TYR A 581 -14.21 -26.26 13.33
C TYR A 581 -14.76 -25.90 11.96
N VAL A 582 -16.06 -26.10 11.77
CA VAL A 582 -16.76 -25.79 10.52
C VAL A 582 -17.52 -24.48 10.69
N ARG A 583 -17.22 -23.52 9.86
CA ARG A 583 -17.93 -22.24 9.83
C ARG A 583 -18.83 -22.18 8.59
N ASN A 584 -20.05 -21.69 8.78
CA ASN A 584 -20.94 -21.35 7.69
C ASN A 584 -20.52 -19.99 7.11
N GLU A 585 -19.94 -19.99 5.93
CA GLU A 585 -19.52 -18.80 5.17
C GLU A 585 -20.62 -18.33 4.21
N GLY A 586 -21.70 -19.10 4.10
CA GLY A 586 -22.83 -18.80 3.22
C GLY A 586 -23.78 -17.76 3.82
N GLU A 587 -24.75 -17.35 3.02
CA GLU A 587 -25.75 -16.33 3.36
C GLU A 587 -26.97 -16.89 4.09
N SER A 588 -27.17 -18.20 4.06
CA SER A 588 -28.30 -18.87 4.65
C SER A 588 -27.88 -19.94 5.64
N ALA A 589 -28.76 -20.20 6.60
CA ALA A 589 -28.58 -21.31 7.52
C ALA A 589 -28.59 -22.63 6.76
N THR A 590 -27.62 -23.50 7.02
CA THR A 590 -27.39 -24.75 6.30
C THR A 590 -27.25 -25.93 7.24
N ILE A 591 -27.52 -27.13 6.72
CA ILE A 591 -27.24 -28.41 7.38
C ILE A 591 -26.02 -29.03 6.70
N LEU A 592 -25.08 -29.52 7.51
CA LEU A 592 -23.84 -30.10 6.98
C LEU A 592 -24.04 -31.56 6.58
N SER A 593 -23.33 -32.01 5.54
CA SER A 593 -23.21 -33.41 5.15
C SER A 593 -21.77 -33.82 5.04
N LEU A 594 -21.48 -35.11 5.38
CA LEU A 594 -20.16 -35.71 5.32
C LEU A 594 -20.11 -36.79 4.25
N SER A 595 -19.10 -36.78 3.40
CA SER A 595 -18.80 -37.88 2.50
C SER A 595 -17.30 -38.16 2.48
N ALA A 596 -16.94 -39.39 2.14
CA ALA A 596 -15.55 -39.80 1.92
C ALA A 596 -15.44 -40.43 0.53
N SER A 597 -14.46 -39.97 -0.26
CA SER A 597 -14.22 -40.43 -1.64
C SER A 597 -12.72 -40.63 -1.92
N ASP A 598 -12.42 -41.08 -3.11
CA ASP A 598 -11.06 -41.17 -3.65
C ASP A 598 -10.05 -41.89 -2.75
N TRP A 599 -10.52 -43.00 -2.16
CA TRP A 599 -9.68 -43.85 -1.33
C TRP A 599 -8.46 -44.41 -2.11
N SER A 600 -7.30 -44.25 -1.54
CA SER A 600 -6.04 -44.81 -2.09
C SER A 600 -5.31 -45.61 -1.00
N PRO A 601 -5.10 -46.93 -1.15
CA PRO A 601 -5.64 -47.75 -2.26
C PRO A 601 -7.17 -47.85 -2.19
N ILE A 602 -7.83 -48.13 -3.31
CA ILE A 602 -9.29 -48.17 -3.41
C ILE A 602 -9.93 -49.19 -2.46
N GLU A 603 -9.20 -50.29 -2.18
CA GLU A 603 -9.61 -51.34 -1.25
C GLU A 603 -9.73 -50.83 0.19
N ALA A 604 -9.09 -49.72 0.55
CA ALA A 604 -9.19 -49.12 1.87
C ALA A 604 -10.63 -48.74 2.24
N ALA A 605 -11.45 -48.37 1.27
CA ALA A 605 -12.87 -48.10 1.45
C ALA A 605 -13.69 -49.27 2.02
N ASN A 606 -13.20 -50.52 1.89
CA ASN A 606 -13.87 -51.70 2.43
C ASN A 606 -13.56 -51.93 3.92
N TYR A 607 -12.52 -51.27 4.48
CA TYR A 607 -12.02 -51.54 5.81
C TYR A 607 -11.92 -50.31 6.67
N LEU A 608 -11.95 -49.10 6.09
CA LEU A 608 -11.88 -47.84 6.81
C LEU A 608 -13.19 -47.07 6.66
N SER A 609 -13.62 -46.43 7.76
CA SER A 609 -14.82 -45.61 7.73
C SER A 609 -14.55 -44.27 8.43
N ILE A 610 -15.11 -43.20 7.86
CA ILE A 610 -15.10 -41.86 8.47
C ILE A 610 -16.53 -41.51 8.89
N ASN A 611 -16.66 -41.07 10.13
CA ASN A 611 -17.90 -40.60 10.75
C ASN A 611 -17.67 -39.31 11.52
N TRP A 612 -18.71 -38.71 12.02
CA TRP A 612 -18.67 -37.49 12.84
C TRP A 612 -19.73 -37.45 13.94
N ASN A 613 -19.54 -36.48 14.87
CA ASN A 613 -20.50 -36.26 15.98
C ASN A 613 -21.59 -35.19 15.66
N TYR A 614 -21.61 -34.64 14.43
CA TYR A 614 -22.62 -33.64 14.06
C TYR A 614 -24.00 -34.26 13.95
N SER A 615 -24.98 -33.63 14.63
CA SER A 615 -26.34 -34.17 14.80
C SER A 615 -27.37 -33.61 13.82
N GLY A 616 -26.97 -32.85 12.80
CA GLY A 616 -27.86 -32.34 11.76
C GLY A 616 -28.64 -31.06 12.13
N PHE A 617 -28.17 -30.29 13.10
CA PHE A 617 -28.77 -28.98 13.40
C PHE A 617 -28.38 -27.94 12.35
N SER A 618 -29.20 -26.89 12.20
CA SER A 618 -28.91 -25.80 11.25
C SER A 618 -27.83 -24.88 11.78
N VAL A 619 -26.79 -24.66 10.97
CA VAL A 619 -25.68 -23.73 11.24
C VAL A 619 -25.99 -22.41 10.56
N LYS A 620 -26.12 -21.33 11.32
CA LYS A 620 -26.43 -19.99 10.78
C LYS A 620 -25.20 -19.36 10.11
N PRO A 621 -25.40 -18.38 9.22
CA PRO A 621 -24.31 -17.58 8.66
C PRO A 621 -23.39 -17.05 9.75
N GLY A 622 -22.07 -17.27 9.58
CA GLY A 622 -21.03 -16.86 10.51
C GLY A 622 -20.86 -17.76 11.75
N ASP A 623 -21.80 -18.68 12.04
CA ASP A 623 -21.67 -19.60 13.17
C ASP A 623 -20.54 -20.62 12.94
N VAL A 624 -19.81 -20.93 14.01
CA VAL A 624 -18.72 -21.93 14.04
C VAL A 624 -19.16 -23.13 14.86
N VAL A 625 -19.00 -24.31 14.31
CA VAL A 625 -19.38 -25.58 14.96
C VAL A 625 -18.15 -26.46 15.12
N ALA A 626 -17.85 -26.86 16.35
CA ALA A 626 -16.82 -27.88 16.59
C ALA A 626 -17.36 -29.27 16.24
N ILE A 627 -16.64 -30.00 15.41
CA ILE A 627 -16.98 -31.33 14.92
C ILE A 627 -15.81 -32.27 15.16
N ASP A 628 -16.08 -33.41 15.81
CA ASP A 628 -15.14 -34.50 15.89
C ASP A 628 -15.34 -35.45 14.69
N LEU A 629 -14.31 -35.59 13.88
CA LEU A 629 -14.24 -36.58 12.81
C LEU A 629 -13.58 -37.86 13.39
N PHE A 630 -14.18 -38.99 13.14
CA PHE A 630 -13.72 -40.30 13.61
C PHE A 630 -13.29 -41.14 12.42
N LEU A 631 -12.06 -41.65 12.43
CA LEU A 631 -11.61 -42.69 11.52
C LEU A 631 -11.54 -44.01 12.28
N ALA A 632 -12.19 -45.05 11.76
CA ALA A 632 -12.18 -46.39 12.32
C ALA A 632 -11.67 -47.41 11.30
N VAL A 633 -10.90 -48.38 11.77
CA VAL A 633 -10.32 -49.48 11.00
C VAL A 633 -11.03 -50.79 11.34
N ASP A 634 -11.55 -51.49 10.35
CA ASP A 634 -12.19 -52.78 10.55
C ASP A 634 -11.18 -53.84 11.06
N LEU A 635 -11.66 -54.76 11.89
CA LEU A 635 -10.85 -55.88 12.40
C LEU A 635 -10.33 -56.82 11.30
N GLY A 636 -10.99 -56.86 10.15
CA GLY A 636 -10.63 -57.71 9.01
C GLY A 636 -9.66 -57.08 8.03
N VAL A 637 -9.10 -55.90 8.34
CA VAL A 637 -8.17 -55.20 7.43
C VAL A 637 -6.93 -56.03 7.15
N THR A 638 -6.62 -56.20 5.86
CA THR A 638 -5.42 -56.92 5.40
C THR A 638 -4.79 -56.20 4.22
N GLY A 639 -3.46 -56.16 4.16
CA GLY A 639 -2.71 -55.68 3.00
C GLY A 639 -2.70 -54.17 2.77
N ILE A 640 -3.19 -53.35 3.71
CA ILE A 640 -3.15 -51.90 3.63
C ILE A 640 -2.08 -51.43 4.60
N SER A 641 -0.99 -50.85 4.06
CA SER A 641 0.11 -50.27 4.85
C SER A 641 0.05 -48.73 4.91
N ASP A 642 -0.49 -48.09 3.87
CA ASP A 642 -0.70 -46.65 3.73
C ASP A 642 -2.07 -46.39 3.13
N TYR A 643 -2.68 -45.29 3.46
CA TYR A 643 -3.96 -44.87 2.90
C TYR A 643 -4.08 -43.35 2.80
N ALA A 644 -4.84 -42.89 1.82
CA ALA A 644 -5.33 -41.54 1.69
C ALA A 644 -6.83 -41.56 1.34
N VAL A 645 -7.55 -40.52 1.72
CA VAL A 645 -8.99 -40.37 1.45
C VAL A 645 -9.36 -38.91 1.38
N ASP A 646 -10.19 -38.54 0.44
CA ASP A 646 -10.79 -37.22 0.39
C ASP A 646 -12.01 -37.18 1.30
N VAL A 647 -11.95 -36.34 2.35
CA VAL A 647 -13.03 -36.09 3.29
C VAL A 647 -13.74 -34.80 2.88
N ASN A 648 -14.96 -34.90 2.43
CA ASN A 648 -15.74 -33.75 1.97
C ASN A 648 -16.87 -33.44 2.98
N ILE A 649 -16.79 -32.25 3.58
CA ILE A 649 -17.88 -31.66 4.36
C ILE A 649 -18.55 -30.62 3.46
N SER A 650 -19.84 -30.77 3.20
CA SER A 650 -20.61 -29.88 2.33
C SER A 650 -21.87 -29.36 3.02
N SER A 651 -22.43 -28.27 2.49
CA SER A 651 -23.72 -27.70 2.89
C SER A 651 -24.84 -28.27 2.03
N ASN A 652 -25.98 -28.56 2.64
CA ASN A 652 -27.22 -28.98 1.97
C ASN A 652 -28.20 -27.83 1.88
#